data_d2f87c0e9ceb056ba03cbe6cd50b2c20
#
_entry.id   d2f87c0e9ceb056ba03cbe6cd50b2c20
#
_cell.length_a   1.000
_cell.length_b   1.000
_cell.length_c   1.000
_cell.angle_alpha   90.00
_cell.angle_beta   90.00
_cell.angle_gamma   90.00
#
_symmetry.space_group_name_H-M   'P 1'
#
loop_
_entity.id
_entity.type
_entity.pdbx_description
1 polymer ?
#
loop_
_entity_poly.entity_id
_entity_poly.type
_entity_poly.pdbx_seq_one_letter_code
_entity_poly.pdbx_strand_id
1 'polypeptide(L)'
;MGSGVVTQPIGQITLPTTLGDRNLVRTVNLTYLVVEARSVHNVILGRPGMCAFGIISSTIHGSLKFPTEAGVATLHSESTNCIAEIRQSEGTDKPLNLLTEEWAIHPHFPEQKIAIGAQLPERTKKKLWKLLSNSLDVFAWQTSDMVGVPRCLAEHKLKVSHSVKPVAQRKRIMAPARNKAISEDVRKLLSAGIIREVRYQTRVSNPVMVTKKDKTWRMCVDFSDLNNACPKDCYPLPEIDLKIDSLSSFRLKCFLDAYKGYHQVQMASEDEDKTAFVTNEGLFCYTKMPFGLKNAGATYQRLMDKAFKDQIGRNLEIYVDDLVIKSQAEHNMIDDILETFTRLRSINLKLNPKKCSFGLEEGKFLGVWITQSGIKAHPDKIKAVVSMQAPKTVKEIQSLNGKLVALHRFVSKAADRSIPFMNVLKKRTGKGQIEWTPEADSAFQELKVCLGSLPTLTAPTTGETVTVYLSASHFAISVVLVVHRNQAQIPVYYVSRILKDYETRYPMIEKLALALVHASRRLRRYFQAFNIEVQTDLQIQQILRKPEVSGRLTKWAIELSAFDITYRTRGPVKGQVVADFLTEVPTGESTKEKSALPKVWNLYTDGASSKEGSGAGLILIDPEGIEYTYALRFEFKTSNNEAEYEALLAGLQTVAKAGATSVLAHVNSLLVDNQVSGEYEAREDNMVRYLQQVNSLISSFDSCKIVHILRSKNKKADALSKLASVAFCHLSKEVLVETLQTPAIQLTESVMSVSTLENSWMTPIVDYLKKGTLPEDKAQARKLKVKALQYQIHDGQLYRKTFLGPLLKCLTLEEASYVIREIHWGICGIHAGPRMVIAKVMYAGYCWPGMHQSAVNELQSCEDCQRHAPTSHPAKNKLVPVTSAWPFQKWGIDIVGPFPVSTGGVRFLLVAIDYFTKWVEAKPLRTITGDQVLRFVWENIVCRYGMPLCIV
;
A
#
# COMPACT_ATOMS: atom_id res chain seq x y z
N MET A 1 20.03 5.09 -28.96
CA MET A 1 18.87 4.24 -29.17
C MET A 1 18.44 3.70 -27.83
N GLY A 2 17.14 3.62 -27.55
CA GLY A 2 16.61 3.30 -26.21
C GLY A 2 16.84 1.86 -25.72
N SER A 3 17.51 1.00 -26.47
CA SER A 3 17.78 -0.40 -26.13
C SER A 3 19.11 -0.63 -25.40
N GLY A 4 19.91 0.42 -25.15
CA GLY A 4 21.24 0.26 -24.54
C GLY A 4 22.31 -0.40 -25.45
N VAL A 5 21.96 -0.75 -26.68
CA VAL A 5 22.91 -1.32 -27.63
C VAL A 5 23.76 -0.19 -28.22
N VAL A 6 25.07 -0.27 -28.03
CA VAL A 6 26.03 0.64 -28.65
C VAL A 6 26.25 0.16 -30.08
N THR A 7 25.87 0.98 -31.08
CA THR A 7 26.06 0.70 -32.49
C THR A 7 27.00 1.74 -33.04
N GLN A 8 28.04 1.32 -33.77
CA GLN A 8 28.94 2.22 -34.47
C GLN A 8 28.34 2.63 -35.83
N PRO A 9 28.37 3.91 -36.17
CA PRO A 9 27.89 4.34 -37.48
C PRO A 9 28.85 3.86 -38.60
N ILE A 10 28.26 3.38 -39.69
CA ILE A 10 29.00 2.96 -40.88
C ILE A 10 29.37 4.17 -41.77
N GLY A 11 28.55 5.22 -41.70
CA GLY A 11 28.70 6.46 -42.47
C GLY A 11 27.64 7.49 -42.14
N GLN A 12 27.61 8.58 -42.89
CA GLN A 12 26.58 9.63 -42.81
C GLN A 12 26.06 9.97 -44.18
N ILE A 13 24.77 10.34 -44.27
CA ILE A 13 24.12 10.77 -45.50
C ILE A 13 23.21 11.97 -45.19
N THR A 14 23.23 12.98 -46.07
CA THR A 14 22.33 14.12 -45.97
C THR A 14 21.17 13.95 -46.94
N LEU A 15 19.95 13.97 -46.41
CA LEU A 15 18.74 13.79 -47.19
C LEU A 15 17.74 14.93 -46.94
N PRO A 16 17.04 15.40 -48.00
CA PRO A 16 15.89 16.26 -47.84
C PRO A 16 14.78 15.46 -47.15
N THR A 17 14.40 15.85 -45.95
CA THR A 17 13.39 15.18 -45.15
C THR A 17 12.14 16.07 -45.08
N THR A 18 11.01 15.53 -45.49
CA THR A 18 9.72 16.23 -45.46
C THR A 18 8.83 15.64 -44.38
N LEU A 19 8.28 16.49 -43.50
CA LEU A 19 7.27 16.13 -42.52
C LEU A 19 5.98 16.93 -42.79
N GLY A 20 4.85 16.31 -42.55
CA GLY A 20 3.52 16.93 -42.66
C GLY A 20 2.56 16.13 -43.52
N ASP A 21 1.33 16.65 -43.69
CA ASP A 21 0.27 16.07 -44.50
C ASP A 21 -0.41 17.16 -45.36
N ARG A 22 -0.75 16.78 -46.60
CA ARG A 22 -1.42 17.66 -47.58
C ARG A 22 -0.70 19.00 -47.82
N ASN A 23 -1.29 20.11 -47.35
CA ASN A 23 -0.77 21.47 -47.54
C ASN A 23 0.08 21.97 -46.36
N LEU A 24 0.19 21.20 -45.29
CA LEU A 24 0.97 21.55 -44.10
C LEU A 24 2.24 20.71 -44.04
N VAL A 25 3.17 21.00 -44.95
CA VAL A 25 4.44 20.27 -45.06
C VAL A 25 5.62 21.19 -44.85
N ARG A 26 6.71 20.65 -44.29
CA ARG A 26 8.00 21.34 -44.18
C ARG A 26 9.10 20.37 -44.56
N THR A 27 10.03 20.85 -45.41
CA THR A 27 11.20 20.07 -45.84
C THR A 27 12.46 20.69 -45.27
N VAL A 28 13.32 19.89 -44.69
CA VAL A 28 14.60 20.29 -44.11
C VAL A 28 15.67 19.28 -44.51
N ASN A 29 16.85 19.75 -44.91
CA ASN A 29 17.99 18.86 -45.15
C ASN A 29 18.58 18.40 -43.84
N LEU A 30 18.50 17.09 -43.55
CA LEU A 30 19.01 16.47 -42.34
C LEU A 30 20.15 15.50 -42.67
N THR A 31 21.22 15.55 -41.86
CA THR A 31 22.30 14.58 -41.94
C THR A 31 21.99 13.41 -40.99
N TYR A 32 21.86 12.24 -41.56
CA TYR A 32 21.60 10.99 -40.83
C TYR A 32 22.89 10.19 -40.66
N LEU A 33 23.05 9.55 -39.50
CA LEU A 33 24.06 8.52 -39.27
C LEU A 33 23.50 7.17 -39.75
N VAL A 34 24.20 6.53 -40.66
CA VAL A 34 23.83 5.20 -41.15
C VAL A 34 24.39 4.17 -40.18
N VAL A 35 23.53 3.30 -39.65
CA VAL A 35 23.89 2.25 -38.71
C VAL A 35 23.34 0.91 -39.16
N GLU A 36 24.13 -0.15 -38.97
CA GLU A 36 23.68 -1.52 -39.18
C GLU A 36 23.03 -2.03 -37.87
N ALA A 37 21.71 -1.83 -37.76
CA ALA A 37 20.96 -2.27 -36.60
C ALA A 37 19.61 -2.84 -37.04
N ARG A 38 19.19 -3.93 -36.37
CA ARG A 38 17.84 -4.46 -36.60
C ARG A 38 16.85 -3.49 -35.91
N SER A 39 16.10 -2.75 -36.71
CA SER A 39 15.06 -1.82 -36.20
C SER A 39 13.83 -1.95 -37.09
N VAL A 40 12.65 -1.81 -36.49
CA VAL A 40 11.38 -1.70 -37.24
C VAL A 40 11.24 -0.34 -37.91
N HIS A 41 12.01 0.63 -37.50
CA HIS A 41 11.98 1.97 -38.06
C HIS A 41 13.17 2.13 -39.03
N ASN A 42 12.87 2.55 -40.23
CA ASN A 42 13.90 2.84 -41.23
C ASN A 42 14.71 4.09 -40.89
N VAL A 43 14.09 5.03 -40.16
CA VAL A 43 14.70 6.30 -39.74
C VAL A 43 14.27 6.64 -38.32
N ILE A 44 15.20 7.13 -37.50
CA ILE A 44 14.94 7.69 -36.17
C ILE A 44 15.31 9.17 -36.20
N LEU A 45 14.32 10.05 -35.97
CA LEU A 45 14.54 11.48 -35.87
C LEU A 45 15.04 11.84 -34.48
N GLY A 46 16.32 12.14 -34.35
CA GLY A 46 16.95 12.57 -33.12
C GLY A 46 16.68 14.05 -32.77
N ARG A 47 17.11 14.49 -31.58
CA ARG A 47 16.96 15.89 -31.14
C ARG A 47 17.45 16.94 -32.14
N PRO A 48 18.62 16.77 -32.79
CA PRO A 48 19.05 17.75 -33.83
C PRO A 48 18.06 17.89 -34.97
N GLY A 49 17.50 16.79 -35.46
CA GLY A 49 16.47 16.80 -36.48
C GLY A 49 15.17 17.42 -36.03
N MET A 50 14.74 17.12 -34.78
CA MET A 50 13.56 17.77 -34.20
C MET A 50 13.74 19.26 -34.04
N CYS A 51 14.93 19.72 -33.63
CA CYS A 51 15.25 21.16 -33.54
C CYS A 51 15.26 21.82 -34.94
N ALA A 52 15.79 21.17 -35.95
CA ALA A 52 15.82 21.69 -37.33
C ALA A 52 14.41 21.89 -37.89
N PHE A 53 13.47 21.04 -37.54
CA PHE A 53 12.07 21.23 -37.91
C PHE A 53 11.31 22.20 -37.00
N GLY A 54 11.86 22.56 -35.83
CA GLY A 54 11.14 23.33 -34.81
C GLY A 54 10.01 22.52 -34.17
N ILE A 55 10.22 21.22 -33.98
CA ILE A 55 9.19 20.30 -33.46
C ILE A 55 9.04 20.47 -31.95
N ILE A 56 7.80 20.65 -31.53
CA ILE A 56 7.35 20.51 -30.13
C ILE A 56 6.66 19.17 -30.03
N SER A 57 7.22 18.26 -29.22
CA SER A 57 6.65 16.94 -28.99
C SER A 57 5.84 16.92 -27.68
N SER A 58 4.62 16.37 -27.77
CA SER A 58 3.80 16.07 -26.59
C SER A 58 3.68 14.55 -26.46
N THR A 59 4.43 13.99 -25.51
CA THR A 59 4.39 12.55 -25.21
C THR A 59 3.04 12.15 -24.61
N ILE A 60 2.38 13.08 -23.88
CA ILE A 60 1.06 12.85 -23.27
C ILE A 60 -0.02 12.70 -24.34
N HIS A 61 0.05 13.50 -25.41
CA HIS A 61 -0.95 13.49 -26.48
C HIS A 61 -0.53 12.64 -27.69
N GLY A 62 0.64 11.98 -27.61
CA GLY A 62 1.19 11.23 -28.75
C GLY A 62 1.27 12.06 -30.01
N SER A 63 1.63 13.34 -29.94
CA SER A 63 1.60 14.25 -31.06
C SER A 63 2.86 15.12 -31.17
N LEU A 64 3.20 15.47 -32.40
CA LEU A 64 4.26 16.40 -32.74
C LEU A 64 3.64 17.61 -33.42
N LYS A 65 4.05 18.82 -33.04
CA LYS A 65 3.66 20.08 -33.71
C LYS A 65 4.88 20.79 -34.21
N PHE A 66 4.82 21.33 -35.43
CA PHE A 66 5.91 22.10 -36.03
C PHE A 66 5.37 23.17 -36.97
N PRO A 67 6.11 24.29 -37.16
CA PRO A 67 5.70 25.36 -38.05
C PRO A 67 5.96 24.95 -39.51
N THR A 68 4.99 25.27 -40.38
CA THR A 68 5.09 25.21 -41.86
C THR A 68 4.77 26.57 -42.45
N GLU A 69 5.02 26.79 -43.71
CA GLU A 69 4.69 28.05 -44.40
C GLU A 69 3.18 28.38 -44.40
N ALA A 70 2.33 27.33 -44.34
CA ALA A 70 0.87 27.46 -44.35
C ALA A 70 0.24 27.40 -42.94
N GLY A 71 1.04 27.32 -41.87
CA GLY A 71 0.54 27.26 -40.49
C GLY A 71 1.26 26.21 -39.64
N VAL A 72 0.62 25.76 -38.53
CA VAL A 72 1.19 24.75 -37.63
C VAL A 72 0.66 23.36 -37.98
N ALA A 73 1.55 22.47 -38.42
CA ALA A 73 1.24 21.06 -38.66
C ALA A 73 1.20 20.28 -37.34
N THR A 74 0.31 19.31 -37.26
CA THR A 74 0.22 18.37 -36.14
C THR A 74 0.25 16.96 -36.71
N LEU A 75 1.23 16.15 -36.28
CA LEU A 75 1.28 14.71 -36.55
C LEU A 75 0.95 13.96 -35.28
N HIS A 76 0.06 12.98 -35.37
CA HIS A 76 -0.28 12.09 -34.26
C HIS A 76 0.49 10.77 -34.40
N SER A 77 0.92 10.21 -33.24
CA SER A 77 1.50 8.88 -33.25
C SER A 77 0.40 7.88 -33.57
N GLU A 78 0.58 7.09 -34.60
CA GLU A 78 -0.19 5.88 -34.76
C GLU A 78 0.42 4.84 -33.81
N SER A 79 -0.35 4.36 -32.84
CA SER A 79 0.01 3.20 -32.02
C SER A 79 -0.16 1.94 -32.88
N THR A 80 0.73 1.80 -33.85
CA THR A 80 0.66 0.70 -34.79
C THR A 80 1.20 -0.59 -34.22
N ASN A 81 0.63 -1.69 -34.63
CA ASN A 81 0.97 -3.09 -34.43
C ASN A 81 2.44 -3.46 -34.75
N CYS A 82 3.31 -2.52 -35.07
CA CYS A 82 4.74 -2.73 -35.31
C CYS A 82 5.47 -3.35 -34.14
N ILE A 83 5.00 -3.11 -32.89
CA ILE A 83 5.54 -3.78 -31.69
C ILE A 83 5.17 -5.27 -31.69
N ALA A 84 4.03 -5.65 -32.27
CA ALA A 84 3.62 -7.04 -32.39
C ALA A 84 4.47 -7.83 -33.44
N GLU A 85 4.86 -7.18 -34.54
CA GLU A 85 5.70 -7.79 -35.59
C GLU A 85 7.16 -7.96 -35.17
N ILE A 86 7.77 -6.99 -34.43
CA ILE A 86 9.11 -7.20 -33.84
C ILE A 86 9.08 -8.32 -32.81
N ARG A 87 8.02 -8.39 -32.01
CA ARG A 87 7.90 -9.43 -30.98
C ARG A 87 7.64 -10.82 -31.57
N GLN A 88 7.10 -10.91 -32.78
CA GLN A 88 7.08 -12.16 -33.52
C GLN A 88 8.46 -12.55 -34.04
N SER A 89 9.38 -11.58 -34.26
CA SER A 89 10.75 -11.84 -34.72
C SER A 89 11.81 -11.91 -33.58
N GLU A 90 11.59 -11.23 -32.42
CA GLU A 90 12.46 -11.36 -31.25
C GLU A 90 11.92 -12.31 -30.18
N GLY A 91 10.65 -12.63 -30.21
CA GLY A 91 9.99 -13.66 -29.43
C GLY A 91 10.05 -15.01 -30.09
N THR A 92 11.21 -15.49 -30.44
CA THR A 92 11.41 -16.91 -30.38
C THR A 92 11.43 -17.30 -28.91
N ASP A 93 10.25 -17.31 -28.26
CA ASP A 93 9.95 -18.39 -27.30
C ASP A 93 10.23 -19.68 -28.11
N LYS A 94 11.50 -20.08 -28.12
CA LYS A 94 11.84 -21.43 -28.56
C LYS A 94 10.92 -22.32 -27.74
N PRO A 95 10.06 -23.12 -28.34
CA PRO A 95 9.23 -24.03 -27.58
C PRO A 95 10.17 -24.78 -26.63
N LEU A 96 9.71 -25.10 -25.44
CA LEU A 96 10.51 -25.76 -24.38
C LEU A 96 11.32 -26.95 -24.98
N ASN A 97 10.81 -27.60 -26.01
CA ASN A 97 11.44 -28.68 -26.76
C ASN A 97 12.72 -28.28 -27.51
N LEU A 98 13.02 -27.01 -27.70
CA LEU A 98 14.25 -26.53 -28.34
C LEU A 98 15.36 -26.18 -27.33
N LEU A 99 15.01 -26.04 -26.05
CA LEU A 99 15.95 -25.77 -24.97
C LEU A 99 16.45 -27.05 -24.30
N THR A 100 15.79 -28.17 -24.50
CA THR A 100 16.08 -29.44 -23.82
C THR A 100 16.17 -30.59 -24.79
N GLU A 101 17.14 -31.44 -24.54
CA GLU A 101 17.26 -32.78 -25.11
C GLU A 101 16.68 -33.81 -24.12
N GLU A 102 15.98 -34.81 -24.61
CA GLU A 102 15.43 -35.91 -23.78
C GLU A 102 16.33 -37.12 -23.86
N TRP A 103 16.85 -37.57 -22.70
CA TRP A 103 17.72 -38.74 -22.61
C TRP A 103 17.05 -39.90 -21.92
N ALA A 104 17.06 -41.08 -22.56
CA ALA A 104 16.69 -42.36 -21.96
C ALA A 104 17.92 -42.93 -21.28
N ILE A 105 18.05 -42.84 -19.96
CA ILE A 105 19.22 -43.31 -19.22
C ILE A 105 19.03 -44.69 -18.62
N HIS A 106 17.79 -45.15 -18.41
CA HIS A 106 17.50 -46.45 -17.82
C HIS A 106 17.17 -47.51 -18.90
N PRO A 107 17.90 -48.66 -18.96
CA PRO A 107 17.73 -49.67 -20.01
C PRO A 107 16.31 -50.25 -20.05
N HIS A 108 15.67 -50.47 -18.89
CA HIS A 108 14.35 -51.11 -18.77
C HIS A 108 13.17 -50.13 -18.85
N PHE A 109 13.40 -48.84 -18.81
CA PHE A 109 12.36 -47.80 -18.84
C PHE A 109 12.69 -46.67 -19.84
N PRO A 110 12.85 -46.96 -21.13
CA PRO A 110 13.25 -46.03 -22.16
C PRO A 110 12.22 -44.89 -22.39
N GLU A 111 10.95 -45.13 -22.00
CA GLU A 111 9.87 -44.14 -22.07
C GLU A 111 9.96 -43.07 -20.97
N GLN A 112 10.78 -43.26 -19.94
CA GLN A 112 10.98 -42.31 -18.85
C GLN A 112 12.26 -41.54 -19.09
N LYS A 113 12.14 -40.49 -19.88
CA LYS A 113 13.27 -39.66 -20.27
C LYS A 113 13.52 -38.55 -19.27
N ILE A 114 14.76 -38.11 -19.17
CA ILE A 114 15.21 -36.96 -18.37
C ILE A 114 15.56 -35.82 -19.30
N ALA A 115 15.17 -34.60 -18.96
CA ALA A 115 15.45 -33.41 -19.76
C ALA A 115 16.84 -32.85 -19.44
N ILE A 116 17.63 -32.61 -20.48
CA ILE A 116 18.99 -32.05 -20.37
C ILE A 116 19.07 -30.77 -21.19
N GLY A 117 19.80 -29.75 -20.70
CA GLY A 117 20.02 -28.51 -21.40
C GLY A 117 20.73 -28.71 -22.75
N ALA A 118 20.06 -28.34 -23.87
CA ALA A 118 20.62 -28.47 -25.21
C ALA A 118 21.89 -27.63 -25.44
N GLN A 119 22.03 -26.54 -24.69
CA GLN A 119 23.16 -25.60 -24.83
C GLN A 119 24.45 -26.03 -24.12
N LEU A 120 24.43 -27.16 -23.39
CA LEU A 120 25.61 -27.66 -22.71
C LEU A 120 26.65 -28.15 -23.71
N PRO A 121 27.96 -27.88 -23.51
CA PRO A 121 29.04 -28.43 -24.32
C PRO A 121 29.03 -29.96 -24.30
N GLU A 122 29.38 -30.58 -25.42
CA GLU A 122 29.39 -32.04 -25.58
C GLU A 122 30.25 -32.78 -24.54
N ARG A 123 31.37 -32.15 -24.11
CA ARG A 123 32.21 -32.69 -23.06
C ARG A 123 31.46 -32.77 -21.70
N THR A 124 30.70 -31.74 -21.40
CA THR A 124 29.87 -31.67 -20.17
C THR A 124 28.71 -32.61 -20.25
N LYS A 125 28.04 -32.73 -21.43
CA LYS A 125 26.96 -33.69 -21.66
C LYS A 125 27.43 -35.11 -21.43
N LYS A 126 28.61 -35.51 -21.96
CA LYS A 126 29.17 -36.84 -21.72
C LYS A 126 29.44 -37.14 -20.24
N LYS A 127 29.99 -36.18 -19.51
CA LYS A 127 30.19 -36.33 -18.06
C LYS A 127 28.88 -36.45 -17.30
N LEU A 128 27.89 -35.63 -17.64
CA LEU A 128 26.55 -35.64 -17.03
C LEU A 128 25.83 -36.96 -17.34
N TRP A 129 25.93 -37.45 -18.58
CA TRP A 129 25.36 -38.75 -18.94
C TRP A 129 25.94 -39.89 -18.11
N LYS A 130 27.25 -39.97 -17.96
CA LYS A 130 27.95 -40.96 -17.13
C LYS A 130 27.54 -40.86 -15.66
N LEU A 131 27.41 -39.66 -15.11
CA LEU A 131 26.98 -39.44 -13.73
C LEU A 131 25.52 -39.93 -13.53
N LEU A 132 24.62 -39.55 -14.42
CA LEU A 132 23.21 -39.92 -14.31
C LEU A 132 22.99 -41.44 -14.53
N SER A 133 23.70 -42.05 -15.48
CA SER A 133 23.64 -43.50 -15.73
C SER A 133 24.23 -44.31 -14.54
N ASN A 134 25.21 -43.78 -13.81
CA ASN A 134 25.73 -44.39 -12.61
C ASN A 134 24.92 -44.12 -11.34
N SER A 135 23.85 -43.33 -11.47
CA SER A 135 23.00 -42.88 -10.35
C SER A 135 21.50 -43.20 -10.56
N LEU A 136 21.23 -44.30 -11.25
CA LEU A 136 19.85 -44.76 -11.50
C LEU A 136 19.09 -45.03 -10.19
N ASP A 137 19.78 -45.37 -9.13
CA ASP A 137 19.27 -45.63 -7.80
C ASP A 137 18.69 -44.37 -7.09
N VAL A 138 19.04 -43.17 -7.54
CA VAL A 138 18.49 -41.93 -6.99
C VAL A 138 17.06 -41.66 -7.52
N PHE A 139 16.68 -42.29 -8.62
CA PHE A 139 15.39 -42.11 -9.23
C PHE A 139 14.43 -43.25 -8.85
N ALA A 140 13.13 -42.91 -8.79
CA ALA A 140 12.06 -43.91 -8.75
C ALA A 140 11.46 -44.07 -10.16
N TRP A 141 11.71 -45.21 -10.77
CA TRP A 141 11.23 -45.60 -12.11
C TRP A 141 9.81 -46.19 -12.02
N GLN A 142 9.51 -46.81 -10.91
CA GLN A 142 8.19 -47.37 -10.55
C GLN A 142 7.87 -47.08 -9.08
N THR A 143 6.61 -47.28 -8.70
CA THR A 143 6.15 -46.97 -7.35
C THR A 143 6.82 -47.84 -6.25
N SER A 144 7.19 -49.08 -6.60
CA SER A 144 7.92 -50.01 -5.69
C SER A 144 9.32 -49.56 -5.31
N ASP A 145 9.94 -48.66 -6.11
CA ASP A 145 11.29 -48.16 -5.82
C ASP A 145 11.31 -47.21 -4.64
N MET A 146 10.13 -46.74 -4.19
CA MET A 146 9.94 -45.88 -3.04
C MET A 146 10.03 -46.63 -1.73
N VAL A 147 11.21 -46.98 -1.26
CA VAL A 147 11.42 -47.54 0.09
C VAL A 147 11.03 -46.54 1.16
N GLY A 148 11.31 -45.25 0.92
CA GLY A 148 11.01 -44.12 1.80
C GLY A 148 12.10 -43.81 2.80
N VAL A 149 11.94 -42.64 3.42
CA VAL A 149 12.85 -42.09 4.42
C VAL A 149 12.79 -42.96 5.71
N PRO A 150 13.94 -43.35 6.31
CA PRO A 150 13.96 -44.08 7.57
C PRO A 150 13.24 -43.31 8.68
N ARG A 151 12.44 -44.02 9.52
CA ARG A 151 11.69 -43.39 10.65
C ARG A 151 12.58 -42.64 11.63
N CYS A 152 13.82 -43.08 11.82
CA CYS A 152 14.79 -42.43 12.71
C CYS A 152 15.18 -41.03 12.24
N LEU A 153 15.07 -40.72 10.94
CA LEU A 153 15.35 -39.42 10.36
C LEU A 153 14.13 -38.50 10.37
N ALA A 154 12.98 -39.02 9.98
CA ALA A 154 11.71 -38.29 10.00
C ALA A 154 10.51 -39.22 9.97
N GLU A 155 9.51 -38.89 10.76
CA GLU A 155 8.15 -39.44 10.71
C GLU A 155 7.13 -38.31 10.90
N HIS A 156 5.96 -38.48 10.32
CA HIS A 156 4.87 -37.51 10.49
C HIS A 156 4.02 -37.89 11.71
N LYS A 157 3.98 -37.01 12.72
CA LYS A 157 3.16 -37.14 13.91
C LYS A 157 1.96 -36.22 13.89
N LEU A 158 0.79 -36.76 14.22
CA LEU A 158 -0.45 -36.00 14.35
C LEU A 158 -0.67 -35.64 15.82
N LYS A 159 -0.50 -34.37 16.18
CA LYS A 159 -0.85 -33.91 17.53
C LYS A 159 -2.36 -33.62 17.61
N VAL A 160 -3.16 -34.68 17.70
CA VAL A 160 -4.62 -34.56 17.80
C VAL A 160 -5.01 -34.11 19.21
N SER A 161 -5.81 -33.04 19.31
CA SER A 161 -6.32 -32.57 20.61
C SER A 161 -7.34 -33.55 21.18
N HIS A 162 -7.15 -33.95 22.45
CA HIS A 162 -8.08 -34.83 23.16
C HIS A 162 -9.45 -34.18 23.42
N SER A 163 -9.54 -32.82 23.36
CA SER A 163 -10.79 -32.10 23.53
C SER A 163 -11.73 -32.18 22.32
N VAL A 164 -11.23 -32.60 21.16
CA VAL A 164 -12.01 -32.69 19.93
C VAL A 164 -12.50 -34.11 19.70
N LYS A 165 -13.82 -34.28 19.77
CA LYS A 165 -14.44 -35.60 19.54
C LYS A 165 -14.07 -36.17 18.15
N PRO A 166 -13.82 -37.47 18.03
CA PRO A 166 -13.64 -38.14 16.76
C PRO A 166 -14.88 -37.97 15.87
N VAL A 167 -14.65 -37.76 14.57
CA VAL A 167 -15.72 -37.62 13.55
C VAL A 167 -15.56 -38.73 12.51
N ALA A 168 -16.56 -39.53 12.37
CA ALA A 168 -16.71 -40.45 11.24
C ALA A 168 -17.65 -39.82 10.22
N GLN A 169 -17.12 -39.36 9.10
CA GLN A 169 -17.90 -38.75 8.01
C GLN A 169 -18.84 -39.78 7.38
N ARG A 170 -20.08 -39.41 7.13
CA ARG A 170 -21.02 -40.24 6.36
C ARG A 170 -20.46 -40.46 4.95
N LYS A 171 -20.50 -41.73 4.50
CA LYS A 171 -20.01 -42.11 3.15
C LYS A 171 -20.70 -41.29 2.08
N ARG A 172 -19.94 -40.70 1.18
CA ARG A 172 -20.43 -39.92 0.03
C ARG A 172 -20.72 -40.85 -1.13
N ILE A 173 -21.90 -40.72 -1.71
CA ILE A 173 -22.27 -41.45 -2.95
C ILE A 173 -21.63 -40.72 -4.12
N MET A 174 -20.91 -41.45 -4.98
CA MET A 174 -20.21 -40.89 -6.14
C MET A 174 -20.65 -41.60 -7.42
N ALA A 175 -20.53 -40.91 -8.56
CA ALA A 175 -20.82 -41.48 -9.87
C ALA A 175 -19.94 -42.70 -10.18
N PRO A 176 -20.42 -43.72 -10.93
CA PRO A 176 -19.71 -44.96 -11.21
C PRO A 176 -18.29 -44.76 -11.76
N ALA A 177 -18.10 -43.81 -12.68
CA ALA A 177 -16.78 -43.49 -13.25
C ALA A 177 -15.76 -43.03 -12.18
N ARG A 178 -16.20 -42.22 -11.18
CA ARG A 178 -15.35 -41.78 -10.07
C ARG A 178 -15.04 -42.95 -9.15
N ASN A 179 -16.02 -43.80 -8.85
CA ASN A 179 -15.79 -44.98 -8.03
C ASN A 179 -14.75 -45.91 -8.66
N LYS A 180 -14.84 -46.14 -9.98
CA LYS A 180 -13.84 -46.96 -10.69
C LYS A 180 -12.44 -46.37 -10.57
N ALA A 181 -12.28 -45.04 -10.74
CA ALA A 181 -11.00 -44.35 -10.57
C ALA A 181 -10.47 -44.46 -9.12
N ILE A 182 -11.35 -44.39 -8.10
CA ILE A 182 -10.97 -44.60 -6.69
C ILE A 182 -10.45 -46.03 -6.50
N SER A 183 -11.14 -47.04 -6.96
CA SER A 183 -10.73 -48.42 -6.85
C SER A 183 -9.36 -48.69 -7.51
N GLU A 184 -9.13 -48.09 -8.68
CA GLU A 184 -7.83 -48.19 -9.36
C GLU A 184 -6.70 -47.55 -8.56
N ASP A 185 -6.94 -46.36 -7.99
CA ASP A 185 -5.96 -45.65 -7.17
C ASP A 185 -5.71 -46.39 -5.84
N VAL A 186 -6.75 -46.92 -5.18
CA VAL A 186 -6.65 -47.75 -3.94
C VAL A 186 -5.77 -48.97 -4.19
N ARG A 187 -5.99 -49.73 -5.27
CA ARG A 187 -5.18 -50.92 -5.61
C ARG A 187 -3.71 -50.55 -5.81
N LYS A 188 -3.43 -49.43 -6.52
CA LYS A 188 -2.07 -48.92 -6.74
C LYS A 188 -1.40 -48.49 -5.43
N LEU A 189 -2.15 -47.88 -4.51
CA LEU A 189 -1.63 -47.46 -3.22
C LEU A 189 -1.41 -48.64 -2.28
N LEU A 190 -2.29 -49.61 -2.31
CA LEU A 190 -2.19 -50.83 -1.51
C LEU A 190 -0.99 -51.68 -1.97
N SER A 191 -0.82 -51.94 -3.27
CA SER A 191 0.34 -52.64 -3.84
C SER A 191 1.66 -51.97 -3.56
N ALA A 192 1.66 -50.60 -3.40
CA ALA A 192 2.85 -49.82 -3.02
C ALA A 192 3.07 -49.77 -1.51
N GLY A 193 2.24 -50.36 -0.67
CA GLY A 193 2.34 -50.30 0.79
C GLY A 193 2.16 -48.93 1.38
N ILE A 194 1.48 -48.01 0.64
CA ILE A 194 1.22 -46.66 1.09
C ILE A 194 -0.01 -46.61 1.99
N ILE A 195 -0.96 -47.51 1.77
CA ILE A 195 -2.16 -47.70 2.59
C ILE A 195 -2.27 -49.15 3.04
N ARG A 196 -3.03 -49.36 4.10
CA ARG A 196 -3.42 -50.69 4.58
C ARG A 196 -4.89 -50.72 4.92
N GLU A 197 -5.49 -51.88 4.91
CA GLU A 197 -6.86 -52.11 5.38
C GLU A 197 -6.94 -52.00 6.89
N VAL A 198 -8.05 -51.41 7.38
CA VAL A 198 -8.29 -51.26 8.83
C VAL A 198 -9.76 -51.53 9.15
N ARG A 199 -10.05 -51.74 10.46
CA ARG A 199 -11.40 -52.02 10.98
C ARG A 199 -11.66 -51.18 12.25
N TYR A 200 -12.92 -50.90 12.51
CA TYR A 200 -13.39 -50.28 13.76
C TYR A 200 -12.80 -48.88 14.06
N GLN A 201 -12.65 -48.06 13.02
CA GLN A 201 -12.07 -46.73 13.18
C GLN A 201 -13.07 -45.69 13.70
N THR A 202 -12.64 -44.88 14.66
CA THR A 202 -13.46 -43.80 15.24
C THR A 202 -13.43 -42.51 14.42
N ARG A 203 -12.38 -42.30 13.60
CA ARG A 203 -12.22 -41.20 12.66
C ARG A 203 -12.21 -41.78 11.25
N VAL A 204 -13.14 -41.29 10.41
CA VAL A 204 -13.24 -41.77 9.02
C VAL A 204 -13.50 -40.59 8.10
N SER A 205 -12.69 -40.44 7.06
CA SER A 205 -12.78 -39.42 6.05
C SER A 205 -13.34 -39.96 4.72
N ASN A 206 -13.74 -39.05 3.82
CA ASN A 206 -14.20 -39.40 2.47
C ASN A 206 -13.12 -39.11 1.44
N PRO A 207 -12.99 -39.97 0.38
CA PRO A 207 -12.20 -39.62 -0.79
C PRO A 207 -12.85 -38.50 -1.59
N VAL A 208 -12.04 -37.66 -2.24
CA VAL A 208 -12.43 -36.57 -3.14
C VAL A 208 -11.65 -36.71 -4.44
N MET A 209 -12.37 -36.73 -5.56
CA MET A 209 -11.75 -36.84 -6.87
C MET A 209 -11.49 -35.47 -7.49
N VAL A 210 -10.25 -35.20 -7.79
CA VAL A 210 -9.81 -33.96 -8.44
C VAL A 210 -9.34 -34.25 -9.86
N THR A 211 -9.87 -33.51 -10.84
CA THR A 211 -9.45 -33.64 -12.25
C THR A 211 -8.11 -32.89 -12.45
N LYS A 212 -7.12 -33.60 -12.99
CA LYS A 212 -5.84 -33.00 -13.41
C LYS A 212 -6.00 -32.26 -14.75
N LYS A 213 -4.95 -31.50 -15.14
CA LYS A 213 -4.90 -30.78 -16.44
C LYS A 213 -5.00 -31.72 -17.65
N ASP A 214 -4.51 -32.94 -17.53
CA ASP A 214 -4.56 -34.02 -18.52
C ASP A 214 -5.91 -34.78 -18.55
N LYS A 215 -6.94 -34.24 -17.89
CA LYS A 215 -8.27 -34.83 -17.72
C LYS A 215 -8.29 -36.16 -16.96
N THR A 216 -7.17 -36.64 -16.42
CA THR A 216 -7.14 -37.83 -15.55
C THR A 216 -7.58 -37.45 -14.12
N TRP A 217 -8.07 -38.45 -13.37
CA TRP A 217 -8.49 -38.27 -11.98
C TRP A 217 -7.32 -38.47 -11.03
N ARG A 218 -7.37 -37.75 -9.92
CA ARG A 218 -6.49 -37.93 -8.75
C ARG A 218 -7.35 -38.09 -7.52
N MET A 219 -7.15 -39.14 -6.77
CA MET A 219 -7.80 -39.34 -5.48
C MET A 219 -7.07 -38.48 -4.41
N CYS A 220 -7.83 -37.69 -3.67
CA CYS A 220 -7.44 -37.02 -2.44
C CYS A 220 -8.37 -37.49 -1.33
N VAL A 221 -8.02 -37.21 -0.06
CA VAL A 221 -8.88 -37.52 1.09
C VAL A 221 -9.22 -36.24 1.82
N ASP A 222 -10.47 -36.10 2.23
CA ASP A 222 -10.98 -34.94 2.95
C ASP A 222 -10.63 -34.99 4.44
N PHE A 223 -9.44 -34.56 4.79
CA PHE A 223 -8.97 -34.52 6.18
C PHE A 223 -9.41 -33.25 6.94
N SER A 224 -10.46 -32.55 6.52
CA SER A 224 -10.88 -31.28 7.17
C SER A 224 -11.11 -31.44 8.67
N ASP A 225 -11.84 -32.49 9.08
CA ASP A 225 -12.13 -32.73 10.50
C ASP A 225 -10.88 -33.10 11.29
N LEU A 226 -9.99 -33.94 10.72
CA LEU A 226 -8.72 -34.29 11.32
C LEU A 226 -7.81 -33.05 11.44
N ASN A 227 -7.75 -32.23 10.40
CA ASN A 227 -6.96 -31.00 10.38
C ASN A 227 -7.47 -29.95 11.41
N ASN A 228 -8.78 -29.89 11.65
CA ASN A 228 -9.36 -29.03 12.68
C ASN A 228 -9.00 -29.50 14.08
N ALA A 229 -8.84 -30.81 14.28
CA ALA A 229 -8.42 -31.40 15.55
C ALA A 229 -6.91 -31.26 15.85
N CYS A 230 -6.10 -30.90 14.83
CA CYS A 230 -4.67 -30.72 14.95
C CYS A 230 -4.27 -29.25 15.04
N PRO A 231 -3.44 -28.81 16.00
CA PRO A 231 -2.86 -27.48 16.01
C PRO A 231 -1.96 -27.27 14.78
N LYS A 232 -1.78 -26.01 14.38
CA LYS A 232 -0.84 -25.66 13.31
C LYS A 232 0.59 -25.76 13.85
N ASP A 233 1.46 -26.43 13.10
CA ASP A 233 2.91 -26.40 13.36
C ASP A 233 3.45 -25.01 13.01
N CYS A 234 4.15 -24.40 13.95
CA CYS A 234 4.76 -23.06 13.80
C CYS A 234 6.12 -23.11 13.08
N TYR A 235 6.46 -24.22 12.43
CA TYR A 235 7.70 -24.31 11.68
C TYR A 235 7.77 -23.24 10.58
N PRO A 236 8.83 -22.40 10.52
CA PRO A 236 8.94 -21.34 9.54
C PRO A 236 9.21 -21.94 8.15
N LEU A 237 8.21 -21.85 7.27
CA LEU A 237 8.44 -22.17 5.86
C LEU A 237 9.29 -21.07 5.22
N PRO A 238 10.24 -21.42 4.33
CA PRO A 238 11.06 -20.43 3.64
C PRO A 238 10.21 -19.46 2.82
N GLU A 239 10.64 -18.19 2.73
CA GLU A 239 9.97 -17.22 1.88
C GLU A 239 10.21 -17.54 0.39
N ILE A 240 9.12 -17.65 -0.37
CA ILE A 240 9.14 -18.01 -1.79
C ILE A 240 10.01 -17.04 -2.59
N ASP A 241 9.81 -15.73 -2.38
CA ASP A 241 10.53 -14.71 -3.11
C ASP A 241 12.05 -14.76 -2.85
N LEU A 242 12.48 -15.07 -1.62
CA LEU A 242 13.89 -15.23 -1.28
C LEU A 242 14.53 -16.38 -2.06
N LYS A 243 13.82 -17.51 -2.15
CA LYS A 243 14.28 -18.68 -2.91
C LYS A 243 14.39 -18.38 -4.42
N ILE A 244 13.44 -17.58 -4.96
CA ILE A 244 13.46 -17.15 -6.35
C ILE A 244 14.64 -16.20 -6.61
N ASP A 245 14.84 -15.21 -5.75
CA ASP A 245 15.88 -14.20 -5.90
C ASP A 245 17.28 -14.83 -5.84
N SER A 246 17.49 -15.83 -4.97
CA SER A 246 18.79 -16.50 -4.82
C SER A 246 19.23 -17.31 -6.05
N LEU A 247 18.30 -17.62 -6.97
CA LEU A 247 18.61 -18.37 -8.21
C LEU A 247 18.96 -17.48 -9.39
N SER A 248 18.58 -16.19 -9.36
CA SER A 248 18.73 -15.30 -10.51
C SER A 248 20.17 -15.00 -10.91
N SER A 249 21.11 -15.08 -9.97
CA SER A 249 22.54 -14.81 -10.19
C SER A 249 23.35 -16.00 -10.74
N PHE A 250 22.75 -17.19 -10.81
CA PHE A 250 23.44 -18.40 -11.26
C PHE A 250 23.12 -18.72 -12.71
N ARG A 251 24.15 -19.10 -13.48
CA ARG A 251 24.00 -19.42 -14.90
C ARG A 251 23.27 -20.73 -15.11
N LEU A 252 23.72 -21.80 -14.48
CA LEU A 252 23.20 -23.15 -14.68
C LEU A 252 22.32 -23.57 -13.50
N LYS A 253 21.24 -24.25 -13.83
CA LYS A 253 20.26 -24.74 -12.86
C LYS A 253 19.84 -26.16 -13.19
N CYS A 254 19.65 -26.99 -12.15
CA CYS A 254 19.02 -28.31 -12.29
C CYS A 254 17.76 -28.32 -11.44
N PHE A 255 16.61 -28.54 -12.08
CA PHE A 255 15.32 -28.62 -11.41
C PHE A 255 14.99 -30.05 -11.10
N LEU A 256 14.78 -30.38 -9.84
CA LEU A 256 14.54 -31.73 -9.34
C LEU A 256 13.19 -31.76 -8.65
N ASP A 257 12.42 -32.81 -8.88
CA ASP A 257 11.10 -33.06 -8.27
C ASP A 257 11.15 -34.41 -7.53
N ALA A 258 10.74 -34.43 -6.26
CA ALA A 258 10.69 -35.67 -5.50
C ALA A 258 9.53 -36.57 -5.99
N TYR A 259 9.79 -37.85 -6.21
CA TYR A 259 8.75 -38.80 -6.66
C TYR A 259 7.71 -39.02 -5.56
N LYS A 260 6.52 -38.46 -5.70
CA LYS A 260 5.45 -38.49 -4.68
C LYS A 260 6.00 -38.13 -3.28
N GLY A 261 6.74 -37.01 -3.14
CA GLY A 261 7.60 -36.66 -2.00
C GLY A 261 6.98 -36.94 -0.63
N TYR A 262 5.72 -36.55 -0.40
CA TYR A 262 5.04 -36.79 0.89
C TYR A 262 4.91 -38.29 1.22
N HIS A 263 4.65 -39.16 0.24
CA HIS A 263 4.54 -40.60 0.46
C HIS A 263 5.89 -41.29 0.78
N GLN A 264 7.00 -40.57 0.66
CA GLN A 264 8.29 -41.10 1.08
C GLN A 264 8.56 -40.91 2.57
N VAL A 265 7.79 -40.07 3.27
CA VAL A 265 7.82 -39.91 4.73
C VAL A 265 6.80 -40.84 5.35
N GLN A 266 7.18 -41.55 6.40
CA GLN A 266 6.30 -42.47 7.11
C GLN A 266 5.38 -41.75 8.10
N MET A 267 4.19 -42.26 8.30
CA MET A 267 3.33 -41.88 9.43
C MET A 267 3.88 -42.48 10.74
N ALA A 268 3.72 -41.79 11.85
CA ALA A 268 3.91 -42.41 13.16
C ALA A 268 2.89 -43.56 13.31
N SER A 269 3.34 -44.72 13.81
CA SER A 269 2.51 -45.93 13.88
C SER A 269 1.23 -45.72 14.68
N GLU A 270 1.29 -44.91 15.72
CA GLU A 270 0.15 -44.53 16.58
C GLU A 270 -0.88 -43.59 15.88
N ASP A 271 -0.51 -43.00 14.76
CA ASP A 271 -1.29 -42.00 14.02
C ASP A 271 -1.84 -42.53 12.67
N GLU A 272 -1.36 -43.67 12.19
CA GLU A 272 -1.80 -44.26 10.94
C GLU A 272 -3.32 -44.39 10.89
N ASP A 273 -3.91 -45.01 11.92
CA ASP A 273 -5.35 -45.27 12.03
C ASP A 273 -6.20 -44.00 12.01
N LYS A 274 -5.66 -42.90 12.47
CA LYS A 274 -6.35 -41.59 12.48
C LYS A 274 -6.57 -41.00 11.06
N THR A 275 -5.86 -41.53 10.08
CA THR A 275 -5.98 -41.16 8.64
C THR A 275 -6.98 -42.02 7.86
N ALA A 276 -7.81 -42.80 8.55
CA ALA A 276 -8.73 -43.73 7.93
C ALA A 276 -9.73 -43.03 6.97
N PHE A 277 -10.00 -43.69 5.83
CA PHE A 277 -10.97 -43.23 4.85
C PHE A 277 -11.77 -44.41 4.28
N VAL A 278 -13.03 -44.12 3.90
CA VAL A 278 -13.98 -45.14 3.43
C VAL A 278 -14.09 -45.13 1.92
N THR A 279 -14.05 -46.33 1.30
CA THR A 279 -14.28 -46.53 -0.12
C THR A 279 -15.36 -47.59 -0.37
N ASN A 280 -15.63 -47.95 -1.61
CA ASN A 280 -16.50 -49.06 -1.91
C ASN A 280 -15.84 -50.42 -1.68
N GLU A 281 -14.51 -50.49 -1.63
CA GLU A 281 -13.72 -51.70 -1.43
C GLU A 281 -13.40 -51.99 0.02
N GLY A 282 -13.62 -51.00 0.92
CA GLY A 282 -13.32 -51.16 2.35
C GLY A 282 -12.87 -49.85 3.02
N LEU A 283 -12.35 -50.04 4.21
CA LEU A 283 -11.79 -48.97 5.04
C LEU A 283 -10.27 -49.10 5.06
N PHE A 284 -9.56 -48.02 4.70
CA PHE A 284 -8.12 -48.00 4.57
C PHE A 284 -7.54 -46.82 5.37
N CYS A 285 -6.31 -46.97 5.87
CA CYS A 285 -5.52 -45.86 6.45
C CYS A 285 -4.18 -45.71 5.75
N TYR A 286 -3.53 -44.56 5.91
CA TYR A 286 -2.22 -44.31 5.36
C TYR A 286 -1.10 -44.74 6.32
N THR A 287 -0.15 -45.52 5.82
CA THR A 287 1.13 -45.85 6.47
C THR A 287 2.22 -44.83 6.16
N LYS A 288 2.05 -44.10 5.06
CA LYS A 288 2.90 -43.02 4.58
C LYS A 288 2.14 -41.70 4.63
N MET A 289 2.84 -40.58 4.82
CA MET A 289 2.24 -39.25 4.94
C MET A 289 1.45 -38.86 3.69
N PRO A 290 0.10 -38.70 3.76
CA PRO A 290 -0.73 -38.34 2.61
C PRO A 290 -0.72 -36.85 2.31
N PHE A 291 -1.14 -36.53 1.09
CA PHE A 291 -1.52 -35.15 0.77
C PHE A 291 -2.80 -34.73 1.51
N GLY A 292 -2.88 -33.47 1.90
CA GLY A 292 -4.07 -32.90 2.55
C GLY A 292 -3.99 -32.78 4.08
N LEU A 293 -2.96 -33.34 4.73
CA LEU A 293 -2.70 -33.10 6.15
C LEU A 293 -2.11 -31.69 6.37
N LYS A 294 -2.63 -30.98 7.38
CA LYS A 294 -2.32 -29.56 7.69
C LYS A 294 -0.83 -29.28 7.85
N ASN A 295 -0.10 -30.19 8.50
CA ASN A 295 1.30 -29.99 8.87
C ASN A 295 2.28 -30.82 8.02
N ALA A 296 1.81 -31.49 6.96
CA ALA A 296 2.65 -32.32 6.09
C ALA A 296 3.80 -31.53 5.47
N GLY A 297 3.53 -30.32 4.95
CA GLY A 297 4.55 -29.43 4.39
C GLY A 297 5.62 -29.04 5.40
N ALA A 298 5.25 -28.76 6.66
CA ALA A 298 6.20 -28.41 7.72
C ALA A 298 7.09 -29.60 8.08
N THR A 299 6.53 -30.80 8.18
CA THR A 299 7.32 -32.04 8.45
C THR A 299 8.32 -32.30 7.32
N TYR A 300 7.86 -32.19 6.06
CA TYR A 300 8.72 -32.39 4.89
C TYR A 300 9.82 -31.35 4.80
N GLN A 301 9.50 -30.05 4.96
CA GLN A 301 10.48 -28.97 4.94
C GLN A 301 11.54 -29.15 6.03
N ARG A 302 11.13 -29.54 7.25
CA ARG A 302 12.04 -29.81 8.38
C ARG A 302 13.01 -30.95 8.06
N LEU A 303 12.56 -32.01 7.39
CA LEU A 303 13.40 -33.10 6.92
C LEU A 303 14.44 -32.57 5.93
N MET A 304 13.98 -31.79 4.94
CA MET A 304 14.85 -31.28 3.87
C MET A 304 15.89 -30.28 4.42
N ASP A 305 15.46 -29.36 5.29
CA ASP A 305 16.37 -28.39 5.93
C ASP A 305 17.46 -29.07 6.78
N LYS A 306 17.11 -30.17 7.45
CA LYS A 306 18.07 -30.97 8.23
C LYS A 306 19.04 -31.74 7.33
N ALA A 307 18.52 -32.40 6.27
CA ALA A 307 19.30 -33.24 5.38
C ALA A 307 20.30 -32.44 4.52
N PHE A 308 19.90 -31.24 4.09
CA PHE A 308 20.67 -30.41 3.16
C PHE A 308 21.20 -29.12 3.81
N LYS A 309 21.36 -29.09 5.15
CA LYS A 309 21.77 -27.91 5.90
C LYS A 309 23.00 -27.18 5.31
N ASP A 310 24.00 -27.95 4.86
CA ASP A 310 25.27 -27.42 4.36
C ASP A 310 25.23 -26.96 2.89
N GLN A 311 24.17 -27.33 2.16
CA GLN A 311 23.95 -27.01 0.74
C GLN A 311 22.97 -25.87 0.52
N ILE A 312 21.93 -25.76 1.38
CA ILE A 312 20.89 -24.74 1.26
C ILE A 312 21.52 -23.34 1.33
N GLY A 313 21.21 -22.50 0.33
CA GLY A 313 21.76 -21.14 0.18
C GLY A 313 23.08 -21.12 -0.59
N ARG A 314 23.91 -22.15 -0.56
CA ARG A 314 25.18 -22.25 -1.30
C ARG A 314 24.95 -22.71 -2.75
N ASN A 315 24.64 -23.97 -2.95
CA ASN A 315 24.46 -24.58 -4.27
C ASN A 315 23.10 -25.25 -4.46
N LEU A 316 22.22 -25.21 -3.47
CA LEU A 316 20.91 -25.83 -3.50
C LEU A 316 19.85 -24.91 -2.88
N GLU A 317 18.70 -24.84 -3.51
CA GLU A 317 17.48 -24.23 -2.94
C GLU A 317 16.37 -25.28 -2.87
N ILE A 318 15.65 -25.26 -1.75
CA ILE A 318 14.57 -26.24 -1.50
C ILE A 318 13.33 -25.50 -1.03
N TYR A 319 12.20 -25.88 -1.60
CA TYR A 319 10.90 -25.46 -1.15
C TYR A 319 9.94 -26.65 -1.23
N VAL A 320 9.71 -27.30 -0.11
CA VAL A 320 8.90 -28.54 0.01
C VAL A 320 9.41 -29.60 -1.00
N ASP A 321 8.62 -29.95 -2.03
CA ASP A 321 8.94 -30.99 -3.01
C ASP A 321 9.87 -30.52 -4.15
N ASP A 322 10.01 -29.21 -4.35
CA ASP A 322 10.83 -28.60 -5.40
C ASP A 322 12.27 -28.33 -4.91
N LEU A 323 13.25 -28.92 -5.57
CA LEU A 323 14.68 -28.71 -5.34
C LEU A 323 15.32 -28.10 -6.58
N VAL A 324 16.18 -27.12 -6.41
CA VAL A 324 16.95 -26.52 -7.51
C VAL A 324 18.43 -26.43 -7.14
N ILE A 325 19.26 -27.17 -7.87
CA ILE A 325 20.71 -27.02 -7.81
C ILE A 325 21.10 -25.81 -8.65
N LYS A 326 21.93 -24.94 -8.13
CA LYS A 326 22.39 -23.71 -8.78
C LYS A 326 23.92 -23.68 -8.86
N SER A 327 24.44 -23.44 -10.04
CA SER A 327 25.88 -23.47 -10.31
C SER A 327 26.32 -22.35 -11.23
N GLN A 328 27.51 -21.78 -11.00
CA GLN A 328 28.05 -20.71 -11.84
C GLN A 328 28.70 -21.23 -13.11
N ALA A 329 29.40 -22.35 -12.99
CA ALA A 329 30.17 -22.95 -14.06
C ALA A 329 29.85 -24.45 -14.25
N GLU A 330 30.12 -24.95 -15.42
CA GLU A 330 29.78 -26.33 -15.83
C GLU A 330 30.48 -27.42 -15.01
N HIS A 331 31.75 -27.18 -14.61
CA HIS A 331 32.47 -28.12 -13.76
C HIS A 331 31.86 -28.20 -12.36
N ASN A 332 31.53 -27.07 -11.76
CA ASN A 332 30.86 -27.01 -10.46
C ASN A 332 29.52 -27.73 -10.48
N MET A 333 28.77 -27.62 -11.58
CA MET A 333 27.45 -28.26 -11.72
C MET A 333 27.54 -29.79 -11.55
N ILE A 334 28.53 -30.42 -12.09
CA ILE A 334 28.70 -31.89 -11.97
C ILE A 334 28.98 -32.28 -10.52
N ASP A 335 29.82 -31.51 -9.81
CA ASP A 335 30.15 -31.74 -8.40
C ASP A 335 28.97 -31.45 -7.49
N ASP A 336 28.21 -30.38 -7.77
CA ASP A 336 27.00 -29.98 -7.03
C ASP A 336 25.88 -31.05 -7.17
N ILE A 337 25.74 -31.65 -8.35
CA ILE A 337 24.80 -32.77 -8.58
C ILE A 337 25.24 -33.99 -7.78
N LEU A 338 26.52 -34.35 -7.82
CA LEU A 338 27.07 -35.52 -7.11
C LEU A 338 26.89 -35.36 -5.59
N GLU A 339 27.18 -34.21 -5.05
CA GLU A 339 26.95 -33.88 -3.62
C GLU A 339 25.49 -34.06 -3.25
N THR A 340 24.59 -33.48 -4.07
CA THR A 340 23.15 -33.59 -3.82
C THR A 340 22.66 -35.04 -3.89
N PHE A 341 23.12 -35.81 -4.87
CA PHE A 341 22.77 -37.25 -5.01
C PHE A 341 23.26 -38.08 -3.84
N THR A 342 24.45 -37.78 -3.33
CA THR A 342 24.99 -38.42 -2.14
C THR A 342 24.14 -38.18 -0.90
N ARG A 343 23.64 -36.94 -0.74
CA ARG A 343 22.68 -36.62 0.35
C ARG A 343 21.32 -37.28 0.15
N LEU A 344 20.78 -37.32 -1.09
CA LEU A 344 19.53 -38.03 -1.39
C LEU A 344 19.64 -39.52 -1.05
N ARG A 345 20.75 -40.18 -1.34
CA ARG A 345 21.03 -41.57 -0.95
C ARG A 345 21.05 -41.74 0.57
N SER A 346 21.70 -40.84 1.29
CA SER A 346 21.80 -40.92 2.76
C SER A 346 20.46 -40.87 3.47
N ILE A 347 19.47 -40.20 2.89
CA ILE A 347 18.10 -40.12 3.43
C ILE A 347 17.10 -41.01 2.68
N ASN A 348 17.59 -41.77 1.69
CA ASN A 348 16.79 -42.68 0.86
C ASN A 348 15.59 -41.99 0.16
N LEU A 349 15.76 -40.74 -0.26
CA LEU A 349 14.76 -39.97 -0.99
C LEU A 349 14.94 -40.16 -2.50
N LYS A 350 13.86 -40.46 -3.22
CA LYS A 350 13.87 -40.74 -4.67
C LYS A 350 13.29 -39.59 -5.47
N LEU A 351 13.90 -39.29 -6.62
CA LEU A 351 13.50 -38.28 -7.58
C LEU A 351 12.60 -38.85 -8.68
N ASN A 352 11.83 -38.00 -9.31
CA ASN A 352 10.98 -38.32 -10.46
C ASN A 352 11.73 -38.03 -11.78
N PRO A 353 12.12 -39.07 -12.56
CA PRO A 353 12.90 -38.88 -13.79
C PRO A 353 12.20 -37.97 -14.81
N LYS A 354 10.87 -38.10 -14.97
CA LYS A 354 10.05 -37.35 -15.95
C LYS A 354 9.91 -35.88 -15.66
N LYS A 355 10.21 -35.44 -14.44
CA LYS A 355 10.08 -34.07 -14.00
C LYS A 355 11.41 -33.40 -13.65
N CYS A 356 12.47 -34.16 -13.63
CA CYS A 356 13.81 -33.63 -13.41
C CYS A 356 14.39 -33.08 -14.71
N SER A 357 15.12 -31.98 -14.59
CA SER A 357 15.88 -31.40 -15.69
C SER A 357 17.23 -30.90 -15.21
N PHE A 358 18.26 -31.09 -16.03
CA PHE A 358 19.65 -30.81 -15.65
C PHE A 358 20.33 -29.86 -16.62
N GLY A 359 21.11 -28.92 -16.06
CA GLY A 359 21.97 -28.05 -16.83
C GLY A 359 21.25 -27.03 -17.70
N LEU A 360 20.14 -26.47 -17.21
CA LEU A 360 19.38 -25.45 -17.89
C LEU A 360 19.84 -24.05 -17.47
N GLU A 361 19.89 -23.12 -18.41
CA GLU A 361 20.14 -21.69 -18.11
C GLU A 361 18.87 -21.01 -17.61
N GLU A 362 17.70 -21.52 -17.98
CA GLU A 362 16.40 -20.99 -17.56
C GLU A 362 15.38 -22.09 -17.28
N GLY A 363 14.40 -21.80 -16.43
CA GLY A 363 13.36 -22.78 -16.12
C GLY A 363 12.33 -22.28 -15.11
N LYS A 364 11.33 -23.14 -14.90
CA LYS A 364 10.21 -22.85 -13.99
C LYS A 364 10.56 -23.21 -12.56
N PHE A 365 10.37 -22.25 -11.64
CA PHE A 365 10.46 -22.49 -10.20
C PHE A 365 9.42 -21.67 -9.44
N LEU A 366 8.67 -22.30 -8.55
CA LEU A 366 7.65 -21.68 -7.69
C LEU A 366 6.68 -20.74 -8.44
N GLY A 367 6.37 -21.08 -9.69
CA GLY A 367 5.38 -20.39 -10.50
C GLY A 367 5.88 -19.15 -11.24
N VAL A 368 7.18 -18.88 -11.26
CA VAL A 368 7.85 -17.89 -12.10
C VAL A 368 8.82 -18.57 -13.06
N TRP A 369 9.30 -17.83 -14.05
CA TRP A 369 10.31 -18.25 -15.00
C TRP A 369 11.65 -17.58 -14.65
N ILE A 370 12.67 -18.35 -14.28
CA ILE A 370 13.97 -17.84 -13.87
C ILE A 370 14.91 -17.97 -15.05
N THR A 371 15.55 -16.87 -15.44
CA THR A 371 16.53 -16.82 -16.54
C THR A 371 17.87 -16.29 -16.02
N GLN A 372 18.90 -16.28 -16.84
CA GLN A 372 20.17 -15.63 -16.53
C GLN A 372 20.02 -14.10 -16.43
N SER A 373 19.11 -13.51 -17.23
CA SER A 373 18.85 -12.07 -17.23
C SER A 373 17.96 -11.59 -16.08
N GLY A 374 17.38 -12.52 -15.30
CA GLY A 374 16.51 -12.23 -14.18
C GLY A 374 15.24 -13.08 -14.12
N ILE A 375 14.20 -12.54 -13.50
CA ILE A 375 12.97 -13.23 -13.18
C ILE A 375 11.87 -12.74 -14.12
N LYS A 376 11.22 -13.65 -14.85
CA LYS A 376 10.10 -13.36 -15.77
C LYS A 376 8.80 -13.99 -15.29
N ALA A 377 7.69 -13.41 -15.70
CA ALA A 377 6.39 -14.03 -15.49
C ALA A 377 6.28 -15.35 -16.31
N HIS A 378 5.64 -16.36 -15.73
CA HIS A 378 5.49 -17.65 -16.41
C HIS A 378 4.61 -17.50 -17.66
N PRO A 379 5.06 -17.94 -18.87
CA PRO A 379 4.33 -17.79 -20.14
C PRO A 379 2.89 -18.33 -20.09
N ASP A 380 2.67 -19.49 -19.47
CA ASP A 380 1.33 -20.08 -19.35
C ASP A 380 0.36 -19.20 -18.55
N LYS A 381 0.87 -18.48 -17.53
CA LYS A 381 0.03 -17.57 -16.75
C LYS A 381 -0.36 -16.33 -17.56
N ILE A 382 0.53 -15.83 -18.39
CA ILE A 382 0.27 -14.73 -19.32
C ILE A 382 -0.75 -15.20 -20.37
N LYS A 383 -0.49 -16.33 -21.05
CA LYS A 383 -1.40 -16.92 -22.04
C LYS A 383 -2.80 -17.14 -21.47
N ALA A 384 -2.91 -17.62 -20.22
CA ALA A 384 -4.20 -17.87 -19.57
C ALA A 384 -5.06 -16.60 -19.34
N VAL A 385 -4.47 -15.41 -19.36
CA VAL A 385 -5.21 -14.13 -19.28
C VAL A 385 -5.42 -13.55 -20.67
N VAL A 386 -4.40 -13.57 -21.51
CA VAL A 386 -4.45 -13.00 -22.89
C VAL A 386 -5.49 -13.75 -23.75
N SER A 387 -5.57 -15.09 -23.65
CA SER A 387 -6.56 -15.92 -24.37
C SER A 387 -7.97 -15.86 -23.78
N MET A 388 -8.15 -15.22 -22.62
CA MET A 388 -9.45 -15.14 -21.96
C MET A 388 -10.38 -14.17 -22.71
N GLN A 389 -11.64 -14.57 -22.93
CA GLN A 389 -12.68 -13.68 -23.42
C GLN A 389 -13.16 -12.74 -22.31
N ALA A 390 -13.86 -11.68 -22.67
CA ALA A 390 -14.47 -10.75 -21.70
C ALA A 390 -15.38 -11.53 -20.71
N PRO A 391 -15.18 -11.37 -19.41
CA PRO A 391 -15.95 -12.10 -18.41
C PRO A 391 -17.44 -11.80 -18.46
N LYS A 392 -18.27 -12.86 -18.46
CA LYS A 392 -19.76 -12.75 -18.47
C LYS A 392 -20.38 -13.09 -17.12
N THR A 393 -19.63 -13.68 -16.21
CA THR A 393 -20.11 -14.12 -14.90
C THR A 393 -19.20 -13.63 -13.76
N VAL A 394 -19.78 -13.54 -12.56
CA VAL A 394 -19.02 -13.19 -11.33
C VAL A 394 -17.84 -14.15 -11.11
N LYS A 395 -18.04 -15.45 -11.39
CA LYS A 395 -16.97 -16.47 -11.25
C LYS A 395 -15.81 -16.22 -12.20
N GLU A 396 -16.08 -15.74 -13.41
CA GLU A 396 -15.05 -15.44 -14.41
C GLU A 396 -14.24 -14.19 -14.01
N ILE A 397 -14.89 -13.14 -13.46
CA ILE A 397 -14.17 -11.98 -12.91
C ILE A 397 -13.31 -12.40 -11.71
N GLN A 398 -13.83 -13.26 -10.82
CA GLN A 398 -13.05 -13.78 -9.71
C GLN A 398 -11.85 -14.62 -10.21
N SER A 399 -12.06 -15.41 -11.27
CA SER A 399 -10.98 -16.15 -11.92
C SER A 399 -9.94 -15.23 -12.55
N LEU A 400 -10.35 -14.16 -13.24
CA LEU A 400 -9.46 -13.14 -13.80
C LEU A 400 -8.63 -12.50 -12.68
N ASN A 401 -9.28 -12.04 -11.60
CA ASN A 401 -8.57 -11.44 -10.46
C ASN A 401 -7.58 -12.43 -9.82
N GLY A 402 -7.95 -13.71 -9.67
CA GLY A 402 -7.03 -14.73 -9.16
C GLY A 402 -5.80 -14.94 -10.06
N LYS A 403 -5.99 -14.90 -11.39
CA LYS A 403 -4.88 -14.97 -12.36
C LYS A 403 -3.99 -13.73 -12.28
N LEU A 404 -4.57 -12.54 -12.11
CA LEU A 404 -3.82 -11.27 -11.97
C LEU A 404 -3.00 -11.23 -10.68
N VAL A 405 -3.54 -11.72 -9.57
CA VAL A 405 -2.80 -11.84 -8.31
C VAL A 405 -1.53 -12.67 -8.48
N ALA A 406 -1.56 -13.71 -9.31
CA ALA A 406 -0.39 -14.53 -9.61
C ALA A 406 0.67 -13.83 -10.48
N LEU A 407 0.33 -12.69 -11.10
CA LEU A 407 1.21 -11.87 -11.94
C LEU A 407 1.55 -10.52 -11.28
N HIS A 408 1.00 -10.25 -10.09
CA HIS A 408 1.05 -8.94 -9.43
C HIS A 408 2.46 -8.37 -9.24
N ARG A 409 3.47 -9.24 -9.01
CA ARG A 409 4.88 -8.85 -8.88
C ARG A 409 5.43 -8.17 -10.14
N PHE A 410 4.89 -8.48 -11.32
CA PHE A 410 5.38 -8.06 -12.64
C PHE A 410 4.60 -6.90 -13.24
N VAL A 411 3.39 -6.64 -12.75
CA VAL A 411 2.47 -5.67 -13.35
C VAL A 411 2.54 -4.34 -12.62
N SER A 412 2.94 -3.32 -13.36
CA SER A 412 2.90 -1.93 -12.90
C SER A 412 1.47 -1.50 -12.64
N LYS A 413 1.21 -0.86 -11.47
CA LYS A 413 -0.13 -0.33 -11.09
C LYS A 413 -1.26 -1.35 -11.21
N ALA A 414 -1.01 -2.62 -10.90
CA ALA A 414 -1.98 -3.72 -11.06
C ALA A 414 -3.31 -3.45 -10.36
N ALA A 415 -3.30 -2.76 -9.22
CA ALA A 415 -4.50 -2.38 -8.48
C ALA A 415 -5.36 -1.38 -9.24
N ASP A 416 -4.75 -0.31 -9.78
CA ASP A 416 -5.46 0.71 -10.59
C ASP A 416 -6.10 0.08 -11.82
N ARG A 417 -5.36 -0.77 -12.53
CA ARG A 417 -5.84 -1.51 -13.72
C ARG A 417 -7.00 -2.47 -13.42
N SER A 418 -7.14 -2.89 -12.15
CA SER A 418 -8.21 -3.80 -11.71
C SER A 418 -9.49 -3.08 -11.30
N ILE A 419 -9.47 -1.77 -11.06
CA ILE A 419 -10.61 -0.99 -10.58
C ILE A 419 -11.85 -1.13 -11.45
N PRO A 420 -11.78 -1.03 -12.80
CA PRO A 420 -12.96 -1.19 -13.65
C PRO A 420 -13.66 -2.54 -13.46
N PHE A 421 -12.89 -3.62 -13.29
CA PHE A 421 -13.44 -4.96 -13.03
C PHE A 421 -14.12 -5.07 -11.65
N MET A 422 -13.55 -4.40 -10.63
CA MET A 422 -14.13 -4.36 -9.30
C MET A 422 -15.43 -3.55 -9.27
N ASN A 423 -15.52 -2.47 -10.05
CA ASN A 423 -16.72 -1.66 -10.15
C ASN A 423 -17.88 -2.46 -10.80
N VAL A 424 -17.60 -3.31 -11.79
CA VAL A 424 -18.59 -4.25 -12.35
C VAL A 424 -19.12 -5.21 -11.27
N LEU A 425 -18.26 -5.69 -10.35
CA LEU A 425 -18.69 -6.55 -9.24
C LEU A 425 -19.56 -5.81 -8.20
N LYS A 426 -19.36 -4.52 -8.01
CA LYS A 426 -20.15 -3.69 -7.06
C LYS A 426 -21.57 -3.38 -7.59
N LYS A 427 -21.73 -3.22 -8.91
CA LYS A 427 -23.00 -2.93 -9.58
C LYS A 427 -23.82 -4.19 -9.89
N ARG A 428 -24.10 -5.05 -8.89
CA ARG A 428 -24.85 -6.29 -9.10
C ARG A 428 -26.32 -6.00 -9.42
N THR A 429 -26.80 -6.38 -10.58
CA THR A 429 -28.20 -6.64 -10.88
C THR A 429 -28.54 -8.09 -10.48
N GLY A 430 -29.71 -8.31 -9.85
CA GLY A 430 -30.08 -9.59 -9.26
C GLY A 430 -29.91 -10.79 -10.21
N LYS A 431 -29.68 -12.02 -9.66
CA LYS A 431 -29.50 -13.31 -10.34
C LYS A 431 -28.10 -13.65 -10.89
N GLY A 432 -27.01 -13.01 -10.43
CA GLY A 432 -25.64 -13.48 -10.73
C GLY A 432 -25.12 -13.15 -12.13
N GLN A 433 -25.87 -12.43 -12.95
CA GLN A 433 -25.41 -11.82 -14.19
C GLN A 433 -24.74 -10.48 -13.90
N ILE A 434 -23.71 -10.17 -14.67
CA ILE A 434 -22.96 -8.92 -14.61
C ILE A 434 -23.16 -8.16 -15.92
N GLU A 435 -23.20 -6.85 -15.83
CA GLU A 435 -23.13 -5.96 -16.98
C GLU A 435 -21.68 -5.57 -17.19
N TRP A 436 -21.04 -6.11 -18.24
CA TRP A 436 -19.68 -5.78 -18.61
C TRP A 436 -19.68 -4.44 -19.34
N THR A 437 -19.12 -3.42 -18.70
CA THR A 437 -19.13 -2.04 -19.21
C THR A 437 -18.05 -1.80 -20.27
N PRO A 438 -18.20 -0.82 -21.19
CA PRO A 438 -17.17 -0.45 -22.17
C PRO A 438 -15.84 -0.06 -21.49
N GLU A 439 -15.89 0.61 -20.33
CA GLU A 439 -14.69 0.97 -19.58
C GLU A 439 -13.96 -0.29 -19.06
N ALA A 440 -14.70 -1.31 -18.63
CA ALA A 440 -14.10 -2.57 -18.20
C ALA A 440 -13.49 -3.32 -19.39
N ASP A 441 -14.08 -3.22 -20.57
CA ASP A 441 -13.53 -3.85 -21.78
C ASP A 441 -12.25 -3.15 -22.26
N SER A 442 -12.24 -1.81 -22.32
CA SER A 442 -11.03 -1.03 -22.62
C SER A 442 -9.90 -1.38 -21.65
N ALA A 443 -10.16 -1.34 -20.36
CA ALA A 443 -9.16 -1.69 -19.35
C ALA A 443 -8.70 -3.15 -19.47
N PHE A 444 -9.56 -4.05 -19.92
CA PHE A 444 -9.19 -5.44 -20.15
C PHE A 444 -8.28 -5.61 -21.36
N GLN A 445 -8.51 -4.89 -22.45
CA GLN A 445 -7.63 -4.89 -23.62
C GLN A 445 -6.28 -4.24 -23.30
N GLU A 446 -6.27 -3.09 -22.62
CA GLU A 446 -5.04 -2.45 -22.13
C GLU A 446 -4.22 -3.37 -21.22
N LEU A 447 -4.90 -4.11 -20.35
CA LEU A 447 -4.25 -5.10 -19.49
C LEU A 447 -3.60 -6.23 -20.32
N LYS A 448 -4.28 -6.74 -21.36
CA LYS A 448 -3.71 -7.77 -22.25
C LYS A 448 -2.46 -7.25 -22.98
N VAL A 449 -2.47 -6.01 -23.45
CA VAL A 449 -1.30 -5.36 -24.08
C VAL A 449 -0.16 -5.26 -23.07
N CYS A 450 -0.45 -4.78 -21.85
CA CYS A 450 0.53 -4.66 -20.77
C CYS A 450 1.16 -6.02 -20.43
N LEU A 451 0.35 -7.09 -20.38
CA LEU A 451 0.84 -8.45 -20.09
C LEU A 451 1.73 -9.00 -21.22
N GLY A 452 1.58 -8.52 -22.45
CA GLY A 452 2.49 -8.86 -23.56
C GLY A 452 3.87 -8.24 -23.42
N SER A 453 4.05 -7.20 -22.59
CA SER A 453 5.28 -6.40 -22.47
C SER A 453 5.84 -6.31 -21.06
N LEU A 454 5.63 -7.34 -20.25
CA LEU A 454 6.11 -7.35 -18.88
C LEU A 454 7.65 -7.26 -18.79
N PRO A 455 8.20 -6.42 -17.91
CA PRO A 455 9.64 -6.31 -17.75
C PRO A 455 10.22 -7.55 -17.07
N THR A 456 11.49 -7.82 -17.35
CA THR A 456 12.28 -8.78 -16.57
C THR A 456 12.66 -8.12 -15.24
N LEU A 457 12.39 -8.79 -14.12
CA LEU A 457 12.78 -8.33 -12.78
C LEU A 457 14.16 -8.87 -12.43
N THR A 458 14.87 -8.14 -11.56
CA THR A 458 16.18 -8.59 -11.04
C THR A 458 16.16 -8.69 -9.52
N ALA A 459 17.05 -9.49 -8.97
CA ALA A 459 17.29 -9.48 -7.53
C ALA A 459 18.39 -8.47 -7.18
N PRO A 460 18.28 -7.71 -6.08
CA PRO A 460 19.36 -6.86 -5.59
C PRO A 460 20.54 -7.70 -5.12
N THR A 461 21.76 -7.19 -5.27
CA THR A 461 23.00 -7.80 -4.74
C THR A 461 23.38 -7.16 -3.41
N THR A 462 24.15 -7.89 -2.60
CA THR A 462 24.61 -7.39 -1.28
C THR A 462 25.34 -6.07 -1.42
N GLY A 463 24.97 -5.06 -0.61
CA GLY A 463 25.54 -3.71 -0.64
C GLY A 463 24.93 -2.76 -1.68
N GLU A 464 24.02 -3.23 -2.53
CA GLU A 464 23.34 -2.40 -3.52
C GLU A 464 22.21 -1.58 -2.89
N THR A 465 22.06 -0.31 -3.28
CA THR A 465 20.96 0.53 -2.82
C THR A 465 19.72 0.25 -3.65
N VAL A 466 18.60 0.03 -2.98
CA VAL A 466 17.29 -0.17 -3.61
C VAL A 466 16.52 1.13 -3.62
N THR A 467 16.22 1.63 -4.80
CA THR A 467 15.45 2.86 -4.99
C THR A 467 13.96 2.53 -5.07
N VAL A 468 13.14 3.31 -4.36
CA VAL A 468 11.69 3.13 -4.25
C VAL A 468 10.98 4.32 -4.85
N TYR A 469 10.13 4.05 -5.84
CA TYR A 469 9.21 5.05 -6.39
C TYR A 469 7.80 4.78 -5.90
N LEU A 470 7.13 5.83 -5.45
CA LEU A 470 5.78 5.81 -4.91
C LEU A 470 4.82 6.46 -5.90
N SER A 471 3.64 5.87 -6.04
CA SER A 471 2.52 6.43 -6.80
C SER A 471 1.23 6.21 -6.03
N ALA A 472 0.33 7.18 -6.07
CA ALA A 472 -1.00 7.04 -5.49
C ALA A 472 -2.02 7.65 -6.46
N SER A 473 -3.15 7.00 -6.60
CA SER A 473 -4.33 7.48 -7.31
C SER A 473 -5.45 7.77 -6.32
N HIS A 474 -6.62 8.13 -6.83
CA HIS A 474 -7.79 8.29 -5.97
C HIS A 474 -8.15 6.99 -5.24
N PHE A 475 -8.02 5.83 -5.91
CA PHE A 475 -8.52 4.53 -5.44
C PHE A 475 -7.45 3.51 -5.10
N ALA A 476 -6.19 3.74 -5.47
CA ALA A 476 -5.12 2.77 -5.26
C ALA A 476 -3.77 3.42 -4.93
N ILE A 477 -2.91 2.61 -4.33
CA ILE A 477 -1.50 2.94 -4.09
C ILE A 477 -0.62 1.92 -4.79
N SER A 478 0.51 2.39 -5.32
CA SER A 478 1.45 1.55 -6.06
C SER A 478 2.89 1.93 -5.74
N VAL A 479 3.76 0.94 -5.72
CA VAL A 479 5.18 1.08 -5.40
C VAL A 479 5.98 0.23 -6.36
N VAL A 480 7.12 0.72 -6.81
CA VAL A 480 8.12 -0.08 -7.51
C VAL A 480 9.47 0.04 -6.83
N LEU A 481 10.11 -1.10 -6.62
CA LEU A 481 11.50 -1.19 -6.19
C LEU A 481 12.36 -1.36 -7.43
N VAL A 482 13.43 -0.59 -7.55
CA VAL A 482 14.39 -0.65 -8.65
C VAL A 482 15.82 -0.63 -8.13
N VAL A 483 16.74 -1.16 -8.92
CA VAL A 483 18.18 -1.03 -8.72
C VAL A 483 18.80 -0.33 -9.92
N HIS A 484 19.93 0.33 -9.68
CA HIS A 484 20.66 1.06 -10.72
C HIS A 484 21.88 0.24 -11.15
N ARG A 485 21.88 -0.25 -12.39
CA ARG A 485 23.01 -0.97 -12.99
C ARG A 485 23.27 -0.44 -14.38
N ASN A 486 24.55 -0.21 -14.72
CA ASN A 486 24.96 0.28 -16.05
C ASN A 486 24.16 1.49 -16.54
N GLN A 487 23.90 2.47 -15.65
CA GLN A 487 23.10 3.66 -15.89
C GLN A 487 21.59 3.39 -16.20
N ALA A 488 21.14 2.15 -16.13
CA ALA A 488 19.75 1.77 -16.31
C ALA A 488 19.06 1.47 -14.96
N GLN A 489 17.77 1.75 -14.90
CA GLN A 489 16.91 1.43 -13.77
C GLN A 489 16.21 0.11 -14.05
N ILE A 490 16.55 -0.93 -13.29
CA ILE A 490 15.98 -2.28 -13.48
C ILE A 490 15.01 -2.58 -12.35
N PRO A 491 13.76 -2.96 -12.65
CA PRO A 491 12.77 -3.23 -11.61
C PRO A 491 13.10 -4.54 -10.85
N VAL A 492 12.87 -4.48 -9.54
CA VAL A 492 12.99 -5.61 -8.62
C VAL A 492 11.62 -6.18 -8.29
N TYR A 493 10.67 -5.30 -7.97
CA TYR A 493 9.36 -5.72 -7.51
C TYR A 493 8.31 -4.61 -7.68
N TYR A 494 7.12 -4.97 -8.14
CA TYR A 494 5.95 -4.10 -8.14
C TYR A 494 5.02 -4.49 -7.00
N VAL A 495 4.51 -3.50 -6.28
CA VAL A 495 3.48 -3.69 -5.26
C VAL A 495 2.37 -2.69 -5.52
N SER A 496 1.14 -3.13 -5.47
CA SER A 496 -0.02 -2.23 -5.54
C SER A 496 -1.19 -2.77 -4.72
N ARG A 497 -2.04 -1.85 -4.25
CA ARG A 497 -3.20 -2.17 -3.43
C ARG A 497 -4.33 -1.17 -3.65
N ILE A 498 -5.56 -1.66 -3.75
CA ILE A 498 -6.76 -0.82 -3.74
C ILE A 498 -6.93 -0.26 -2.33
N LEU A 499 -7.23 1.03 -2.24
CA LEU A 499 -7.53 1.72 -0.99
C LEU A 499 -8.89 1.28 -0.45
N LYS A 500 -9.01 1.22 0.87
CA LYS A 500 -10.30 1.03 1.55
C LYS A 500 -11.09 2.34 1.50
N ASP A 501 -12.41 2.28 1.60
CA ASP A 501 -13.28 3.45 1.43
C ASP A 501 -12.87 4.66 2.29
N TYR A 502 -12.43 4.44 3.54
CA TYR A 502 -11.92 5.52 4.39
C TYR A 502 -10.53 6.02 3.99
N GLU A 503 -9.69 5.18 3.35
CA GLU A 503 -8.35 5.54 2.89
C GLU A 503 -8.39 6.38 1.61
N THR A 504 -9.47 6.29 0.81
CA THR A 504 -9.64 7.10 -0.40
C THR A 504 -9.70 8.61 -0.10
N ARG A 505 -10.16 8.96 1.11
CA ARG A 505 -10.25 10.33 1.61
C ARG A 505 -8.95 10.89 2.18
N TYR A 506 -7.87 10.09 2.23
CA TYR A 506 -6.59 10.59 2.73
C TYR A 506 -5.98 11.59 1.75
N PRO A 507 -5.32 12.66 2.25
CA PRO A 507 -4.52 13.54 1.41
C PRO A 507 -3.48 12.77 0.61
N MET A 508 -3.09 13.28 -0.56
CA MET A 508 -2.14 12.60 -1.46
C MET A 508 -0.85 12.21 -0.73
N ILE A 509 -0.33 13.07 0.11
CA ILE A 509 0.90 12.82 0.85
C ILE A 509 0.75 11.70 1.89
N GLU A 510 -0.41 11.56 2.54
CA GLU A 510 -0.70 10.43 3.43
C GLU A 510 -0.89 9.12 2.63
N LYS A 511 -1.47 9.18 1.43
CA LYS A 511 -1.57 8.02 0.53
C LYS A 511 -0.19 7.54 0.11
N LEU A 512 0.75 8.44 -0.19
CA LEU A 512 2.12 8.08 -0.51
C LEU A 512 2.88 7.52 0.71
N ALA A 513 2.69 8.09 1.90
CA ALA A 513 3.22 7.53 3.13
C ALA A 513 2.65 6.12 3.39
N LEU A 514 1.34 5.93 3.17
CA LEU A 514 0.69 4.62 3.25
C LEU A 514 1.24 3.63 2.22
N ALA A 515 1.56 4.08 1.01
CA ALA A 515 2.21 3.26 -0.02
C ALA A 515 3.57 2.75 0.47
N LEU A 516 4.39 3.61 1.06
CA LEU A 516 5.70 3.24 1.62
C LEU A 516 5.55 2.23 2.77
N VAL A 517 4.64 2.47 3.71
CA VAL A 517 4.33 1.54 4.80
C VAL A 517 3.82 0.20 4.27
N HIS A 518 2.96 0.22 3.26
CA HIS A 518 2.48 -1.01 2.66
C HIS A 518 3.61 -1.80 1.99
N ALA A 519 4.52 -1.12 1.28
CA ALA A 519 5.71 -1.74 0.70
C ALA A 519 6.63 -2.33 1.76
N SER A 520 6.92 -1.58 2.84
CA SER A 520 7.80 -2.06 3.92
C SER A 520 7.24 -3.30 4.62
N ARG A 521 5.91 -3.39 4.81
CA ARG A 521 5.24 -4.58 5.37
C ARG A 521 5.30 -5.76 4.42
N ARG A 522 5.01 -5.52 3.13
CA ARG A 522 4.93 -6.59 2.11
C ARG A 522 6.31 -7.10 1.71
N LEU A 523 7.28 -6.20 1.65
CA LEU A 523 8.64 -6.46 1.18
C LEU A 523 9.68 -6.29 2.30
N ARG A 524 9.30 -6.66 3.53
CA ARG A 524 10.08 -6.46 4.75
C ARG A 524 11.53 -6.89 4.62
N ARG A 525 11.79 -8.00 3.93
CA ARG A 525 13.13 -8.53 3.72
C ARG A 525 14.04 -7.57 2.94
N TYR A 526 13.53 -6.89 1.89
CA TYR A 526 14.33 -5.92 1.15
C TYR A 526 14.63 -4.70 2.01
N PHE A 527 13.63 -4.24 2.78
CA PHE A 527 13.79 -3.12 3.70
C PHE A 527 14.74 -3.43 4.86
N GLN A 528 14.91 -4.70 5.25
CA GLN A 528 15.84 -5.12 6.30
C GLN A 528 17.26 -5.41 5.77
N ALA A 529 17.37 -5.85 4.51
CA ALA A 529 18.66 -6.33 3.97
C ALA A 529 19.41 -5.26 3.16
N PHE A 530 18.74 -4.19 2.72
CA PHE A 530 19.30 -3.19 1.80
C PHE A 530 19.02 -1.78 2.29
N ASN A 531 19.91 -0.85 1.91
CA ASN A 531 19.66 0.58 2.06
C ASN A 531 18.55 1.00 1.10
N ILE A 532 17.52 1.64 1.61
CA ILE A 532 16.33 2.04 0.85
C ILE A 532 16.40 3.54 0.54
N GLU A 533 16.35 3.91 -0.73
CA GLU A 533 16.29 5.29 -1.18
C GLU A 533 14.90 5.58 -1.77
N VAL A 534 14.12 6.43 -1.11
CA VAL A 534 12.78 6.82 -1.57
C VAL A 534 12.86 8.08 -2.43
N GLN A 535 12.45 7.98 -3.68
CA GLN A 535 12.40 9.08 -4.65
C GLN A 535 11.01 9.72 -4.64
N THR A 536 10.91 10.98 -4.18
CA THR A 536 9.63 11.68 -4.05
C THR A 536 9.78 13.19 -4.18
N ASP A 537 8.85 13.84 -4.87
CA ASP A 537 8.78 15.31 -4.97
C ASP A 537 8.05 15.94 -3.78
N LEU A 538 7.30 15.15 -3.03
CA LEU A 538 6.59 15.60 -1.85
C LEU A 538 7.44 15.40 -0.59
N GLN A 539 7.32 16.32 0.35
CA GLN A 539 8.10 16.35 1.58
C GLN A 539 7.63 15.27 2.59
N ILE A 540 7.55 14.01 2.14
CA ILE A 540 7.11 12.86 2.97
C ILE A 540 7.99 12.73 4.22
N GLN A 541 9.30 12.92 4.08
CA GLN A 541 10.24 12.87 5.19
C GLN A 541 9.90 13.88 6.29
N GLN A 542 9.55 15.12 5.91
CA GLN A 542 9.22 16.17 6.88
C GLN A 542 7.95 15.85 7.66
N ILE A 543 6.94 15.26 6.99
CA ILE A 543 5.68 14.87 7.61
C ILE A 543 5.87 13.67 8.55
N LEU A 544 6.63 12.68 8.15
CA LEU A 544 6.92 11.51 8.98
C LEU A 544 7.81 11.85 10.19
N ARG A 545 8.66 12.91 10.09
CA ARG A 545 9.47 13.41 11.21
C ARG A 545 8.68 14.30 12.19
N LYS A 546 7.45 14.72 11.84
CA LYS A 546 6.58 15.53 12.71
C LYS A 546 5.53 14.62 13.35
N PRO A 547 5.74 14.11 14.57
CA PRO A 547 4.82 13.15 15.21
C PRO A 547 3.45 13.74 15.58
N GLU A 548 3.27 15.05 15.42
CA GLU A 548 2.09 15.80 15.90
C GLU A 548 0.95 15.91 14.87
N VAL A 549 1.18 15.55 13.62
CA VAL A 549 0.22 15.84 12.52
C VAL A 549 -0.96 14.86 12.49
N SER A 550 -0.78 13.58 12.80
CA SER A 550 -1.89 12.63 13.01
C SER A 550 -1.38 11.38 13.73
N GLY A 551 -2.21 10.78 14.59
CA GLY A 551 -1.86 9.53 15.30
C GLY A 551 -1.58 8.35 14.35
N ARG A 552 -2.02 8.41 13.08
CA ARG A 552 -1.69 7.43 12.04
C ARG A 552 -0.26 7.61 11.55
N LEU A 553 0.13 8.82 11.22
CA LEU A 553 1.47 9.15 10.73
C LEU A 553 2.54 8.84 11.77
N THR A 554 2.24 9.07 13.04
CA THR A 554 3.13 8.69 14.15
C THR A 554 3.38 7.18 14.18
N LYS A 555 2.31 6.36 14.06
CA LYS A 555 2.45 4.90 14.00
C LYS A 555 3.26 4.46 12.79
N TRP A 556 3.03 5.07 11.63
CA TRP A 556 3.76 4.76 10.40
C TRP A 556 5.23 5.20 10.48
N ALA A 557 5.50 6.35 11.08
CA ALA A 557 6.87 6.84 11.31
C ALA A 557 7.66 5.89 12.21
N ILE A 558 7.06 5.43 13.32
CA ILE A 558 7.68 4.43 14.22
C ILE A 558 7.95 3.11 13.47
N GLU A 559 7.03 2.65 12.64
CA GLU A 559 7.22 1.42 11.87
C GLU A 559 8.33 1.55 10.83
N LEU A 560 8.37 2.68 10.12
CA LEU A 560 9.38 2.95 9.10
C LEU A 560 10.77 3.25 9.70
N SER A 561 10.86 3.75 10.93
CA SER A 561 12.14 4.01 11.62
C SER A 561 12.93 2.73 11.94
N ALA A 562 12.30 1.55 11.84
CA ALA A 562 12.97 0.27 11.97
C ALA A 562 13.85 -0.10 10.75
N PHE A 563 13.81 0.71 9.68
CA PHE A 563 14.53 0.46 8.43
C PHE A 563 15.44 1.64 8.08
N ASP A 564 16.51 1.37 7.36
CA ASP A 564 17.43 2.39 6.85
C ASP A 564 16.85 3.01 5.57
N ILE A 565 16.08 4.09 5.73
CA ILE A 565 15.37 4.78 4.65
C ILE A 565 15.93 6.19 4.48
N THR A 566 16.47 6.48 3.32
CA THR A 566 16.87 7.81 2.87
C THR A 566 15.85 8.36 1.87
N TYR A 567 15.66 9.70 1.88
CA TYR A 567 14.71 10.37 0.99
C TYR A 567 15.45 11.32 0.07
N ARG A 568 15.14 11.26 -1.22
CA ARG A 568 15.69 12.18 -2.23
C ARG A 568 14.59 12.76 -3.11
N THR A 569 14.79 13.96 -3.61
CA THR A 569 13.96 14.53 -4.66
C THR A 569 14.11 13.74 -5.95
N ARG A 570 13.02 13.62 -6.72
CA ARG A 570 13.06 12.92 -8.00
C ARG A 570 14.02 13.60 -8.95
N GLY A 571 15.00 12.85 -9.42
CA GLY A 571 15.83 13.22 -10.54
C GLY A 571 15.20 12.84 -11.89
N PRO A 572 15.82 13.18 -13.03
CA PRO A 572 15.34 12.73 -14.33
C PRO A 572 15.30 11.22 -14.39
N VAL A 573 14.14 10.68 -14.82
CA VAL A 573 13.91 9.23 -14.92
C VAL A 573 14.73 8.66 -16.08
N LYS A 574 15.66 7.76 -15.76
CA LYS A 574 16.50 7.06 -16.74
C LYS A 574 15.97 5.63 -16.96
N GLY A 575 14.86 5.49 -17.63
CA GLY A 575 14.32 4.18 -17.98
C GLY A 575 12.82 4.22 -18.23
N GLN A 576 12.38 3.62 -19.33
CA GLN A 576 10.98 3.62 -19.76
C GLN A 576 10.07 2.93 -18.72
N VAL A 577 10.54 1.86 -18.10
CA VAL A 577 9.77 1.09 -17.12
C VAL A 577 9.33 1.92 -15.88
N VAL A 578 10.22 2.82 -15.41
CA VAL A 578 9.91 3.72 -14.31
C VAL A 578 9.10 4.92 -14.78
N ALA A 579 9.35 5.41 -16.00
CA ALA A 579 8.54 6.44 -16.63
C ALA A 579 7.09 5.98 -16.78
N ASP A 580 6.86 4.77 -17.30
CA ASP A 580 5.53 4.16 -17.42
C ASP A 580 4.84 3.95 -16.06
N PHE A 581 5.62 3.66 -15.02
CA PHE A 581 5.08 3.58 -13.65
C PHE A 581 4.67 4.95 -13.12
N LEU A 582 5.40 6.00 -13.43
CA LEU A 582 5.12 7.36 -12.91
C LEU A 582 4.04 8.08 -13.73
N THR A 583 3.84 7.74 -15.01
CA THR A 583 2.72 8.28 -15.78
C THR A 583 1.39 7.88 -15.17
N GLU A 584 0.44 8.81 -15.11
CA GLU A 584 -0.91 8.48 -14.65
C GLU A 584 -1.56 7.53 -15.66
N VAL A 585 -2.13 6.43 -15.14
CA VAL A 585 -3.03 5.60 -15.97
C VAL A 585 -4.25 6.48 -16.23
N PRO A 586 -4.66 6.74 -17.48
CA PRO A 586 -5.90 7.44 -17.73
C PRO A 586 -7.04 6.63 -17.11
N THR A 587 -7.49 7.02 -15.94
CA THR A 587 -8.79 6.60 -15.45
C THR A 587 -9.77 7.21 -16.44
N GLY A 588 -10.59 6.39 -17.11
CA GLY A 588 -11.45 6.78 -18.22
C GLY A 588 -12.57 7.79 -17.91
N GLU A 589 -12.23 8.84 -17.21
CA GLU A 589 -12.91 10.10 -17.26
C GLU A 589 -12.25 10.86 -18.41
N SER A 590 -12.92 10.80 -19.58
CA SER A 590 -12.65 11.71 -20.68
C SER A 590 -12.58 13.12 -20.09
N THR A 591 -11.38 13.66 -19.96
CA THR A 591 -11.20 15.09 -19.95
C THR A 591 -11.71 15.58 -21.29
N LYS A 592 -13.01 15.85 -21.36
CA LYS A 592 -13.51 16.87 -22.25
C LYS A 592 -12.59 18.05 -21.99
N GLU A 593 -11.93 18.50 -23.02
CA GLU A 593 -11.25 19.78 -23.05
C GLU A 593 -12.17 20.80 -22.40
N LYS A 594 -11.94 21.10 -21.12
CA LYS A 594 -12.45 22.32 -20.54
C LYS A 594 -11.60 23.41 -21.17
N SER A 595 -12.13 23.98 -22.23
CA SER A 595 -11.85 25.39 -22.55
C SER A 595 -11.78 26.13 -21.22
N ALA A 596 -10.82 27.02 -21.06
CA ALA A 596 -10.59 27.81 -19.86
C ALA A 596 -11.88 28.60 -19.52
N LEU A 597 -12.80 27.95 -18.83
CA LEU A 597 -13.89 28.59 -18.10
C LEU A 597 -13.27 29.18 -16.83
N PRO A 598 -13.65 30.39 -16.43
CA PRO A 598 -13.18 31.02 -15.21
C PRO A 598 -13.40 30.05 -14.05
N LYS A 599 -12.39 29.89 -13.18
CA LYS A 599 -12.44 29.06 -11.99
C LYS A 599 -13.47 29.66 -11.01
N VAL A 600 -14.74 29.20 -11.10
CA VAL A 600 -15.84 29.73 -10.32
C VAL A 600 -16.02 28.91 -9.05
N TRP A 601 -16.00 29.57 -7.89
CA TRP A 601 -16.37 29.00 -6.61
C TRP A 601 -17.90 29.03 -6.44
N ASN A 602 -18.47 27.93 -5.91
CA ASN A 602 -19.88 27.88 -5.56
C ASN A 602 -20.03 28.04 -4.05
N LEU A 603 -20.78 29.03 -3.62
CA LEU A 603 -21.10 29.32 -2.22
C LEU A 603 -22.59 29.10 -1.99
N TYR A 604 -22.95 28.29 -0.98
CA TYR A 604 -24.31 28.09 -0.53
C TYR A 604 -24.46 28.62 0.88
N THR A 605 -25.47 29.48 1.12
CA THR A 605 -25.67 30.11 2.43
C THR A 605 -27.13 29.95 2.88
N ASP A 606 -27.32 29.85 4.19
CA ASP A 606 -28.61 29.87 4.85
C ASP A 606 -28.46 30.47 6.24
N GLY A 607 -29.32 31.44 6.57
CA GLY A 607 -29.43 32.06 7.88
C GLY A 607 -30.67 31.59 8.62
N ALA A 608 -30.58 31.33 9.91
CA ALA A 608 -31.72 30.97 10.74
C ALA A 608 -31.73 31.76 12.05
N SER A 609 -32.88 32.32 12.41
CA SER A 609 -33.11 32.97 13.70
C SER A 609 -34.26 32.30 14.43
N SER A 610 -34.07 31.96 15.70
CA SER A 610 -35.07 31.34 16.57
C SER A 610 -35.07 31.98 17.96
N LYS A 611 -36.06 31.63 18.81
CA LYS A 611 -36.10 32.08 20.21
C LYS A 611 -34.93 31.53 21.06
N GLU A 612 -34.30 30.48 20.64
CA GLU A 612 -33.21 29.79 21.35
C GLU A 612 -31.81 30.22 20.86
N GLY A 613 -31.72 30.94 19.75
CA GLY A 613 -30.49 31.48 19.17
C GLY A 613 -30.57 31.68 17.67
N SER A 614 -29.55 32.35 17.14
CA SER A 614 -29.43 32.63 15.70
C SER A 614 -28.12 32.05 15.16
N GLY A 615 -28.09 31.65 13.89
CA GLY A 615 -26.91 31.10 13.27
C GLY A 615 -26.99 31.01 11.75
N ALA A 616 -25.86 30.66 11.12
CA ALA A 616 -25.76 30.47 9.68
C ALA A 616 -25.10 29.15 9.32
N GLY A 617 -25.46 28.61 8.17
CA GLY A 617 -24.83 27.48 7.53
C GLY A 617 -24.20 27.87 6.21
N LEU A 618 -22.93 27.56 6.01
CA LEU A 618 -22.17 27.88 4.79
C LEU A 618 -21.60 26.61 4.18
N ILE A 619 -21.69 26.48 2.86
CA ILE A 619 -21.04 25.44 2.09
C ILE A 619 -20.30 26.09 0.93
N LEU A 620 -19.00 25.90 0.88
CA LEU A 620 -18.17 26.38 -0.20
C LEU A 620 -17.69 25.17 -1.02
N ILE A 621 -17.75 25.29 -2.33
CA ILE A 621 -17.23 24.28 -3.25
C ILE A 621 -16.22 24.97 -4.16
N ASP A 622 -14.98 24.52 -4.10
CA ASP A 622 -13.92 25.08 -4.94
C ASP A 622 -14.06 24.64 -6.42
N PRO A 623 -13.30 25.23 -7.34
CA PRO A 623 -13.33 24.84 -8.76
C PRO A 623 -12.92 23.38 -9.02
N GLU A 624 -12.28 22.73 -8.06
CA GLU A 624 -11.84 21.32 -8.11
C GLU A 624 -12.92 20.37 -7.54
N GLY A 625 -14.04 20.93 -7.01
CA GLY A 625 -15.18 20.17 -6.48
C GLY A 625 -15.02 19.74 -5.02
N ILE A 626 -14.07 20.32 -4.27
CA ILE A 626 -13.89 20.06 -2.83
C ILE A 626 -14.91 20.90 -2.06
N GLU A 627 -15.67 20.25 -1.16
CA GLU A 627 -16.72 20.86 -0.35
C GLU A 627 -16.18 21.21 1.05
N TYR A 628 -16.31 22.49 1.45
CA TYR A 628 -16.00 23.01 2.79
C TYR A 628 -17.30 23.42 3.48
N THR A 629 -17.51 22.96 4.71
CA THR A 629 -18.73 23.17 5.47
C THR A 629 -18.45 23.94 6.74
N TYR A 630 -19.22 25.03 7.00
CA TYR A 630 -19.11 25.87 8.19
C TYR A 630 -20.50 26.07 8.81
N ALA A 631 -20.54 26.13 10.14
CA ALA A 631 -21.72 26.52 10.90
C ALA A 631 -21.36 27.70 11.81
N LEU A 632 -22.09 28.80 11.73
CA LEU A 632 -21.82 30.02 12.48
C LEU A 632 -22.94 30.25 13.49
N ARG A 633 -22.60 30.47 14.75
CA ARG A 633 -23.51 30.85 15.80
C ARG A 633 -23.37 32.35 16.07
N PHE A 634 -24.50 33.06 16.19
CA PHE A 634 -24.53 34.45 16.51
C PHE A 634 -24.84 34.64 18.00
N GLU A 635 -23.98 35.34 18.74
CA GLU A 635 -24.20 35.70 20.16
C GLU A 635 -25.00 37.01 20.30
N PHE A 636 -25.46 37.58 19.21
CA PHE A 636 -26.28 38.77 19.16
C PHE A 636 -27.69 38.44 18.59
N LYS A 637 -28.68 39.25 18.96
CA LYS A 637 -30.03 39.06 18.44
C LYS A 637 -30.13 39.55 17.00
N THR A 638 -30.63 38.72 16.13
CA THR A 638 -30.86 39.03 14.73
C THR A 638 -32.29 38.66 14.34
N SER A 639 -32.88 39.42 13.43
CA SER A 639 -34.05 39.02 12.68
C SER A 639 -33.65 37.91 11.67
N ASN A 640 -34.63 37.21 11.09
CA ASN A 640 -34.34 36.18 10.08
C ASN A 640 -33.63 36.76 8.85
N ASN A 641 -34.04 37.98 8.42
CA ASN A 641 -33.40 38.65 7.28
C ASN A 641 -31.95 39.09 7.58
N GLU A 642 -31.71 39.59 8.78
CA GLU A 642 -30.34 39.91 9.21
C GLU A 642 -29.45 38.64 9.28
N ALA A 643 -30.01 37.55 9.75
CA ALA A 643 -29.26 36.26 9.78
C ALA A 643 -28.90 35.76 8.38
N GLU A 644 -29.74 35.96 7.38
CA GLU A 644 -29.46 35.64 5.98
C GLU A 644 -28.35 36.53 5.40
N TYR A 645 -28.38 37.85 5.72
CA TYR A 645 -27.32 38.78 5.33
C TYR A 645 -25.99 38.46 5.99
N GLU A 646 -25.99 38.14 7.30
CA GLU A 646 -24.77 37.72 8.04
C GLU A 646 -24.21 36.41 7.43
N ALA A 647 -25.05 35.46 7.04
CA ALA A 647 -24.66 34.25 6.37
C ALA A 647 -23.99 34.56 5.03
N LEU A 648 -24.57 35.43 4.22
CA LEU A 648 -24.01 35.80 2.92
C LEU A 648 -22.68 36.56 3.06
N LEU A 649 -22.60 37.53 3.98
CA LEU A 649 -21.36 38.28 4.25
C LEU A 649 -20.23 37.40 4.73
N ALA A 650 -20.48 36.51 5.71
CA ALA A 650 -19.51 35.58 6.21
C ALA A 650 -19.04 34.60 5.12
N GLY A 651 -19.95 34.15 4.27
CA GLY A 651 -19.63 33.30 3.13
C GLY A 651 -18.74 34.01 2.10
N LEU A 652 -19.10 35.21 1.66
CA LEU A 652 -18.33 36.00 0.70
C LEU A 652 -16.95 36.38 1.26
N GLN A 653 -16.84 36.75 2.54
CA GLN A 653 -15.56 37.01 3.20
C GLN A 653 -14.67 35.75 3.24
N THR A 654 -15.26 34.60 3.51
CA THR A 654 -14.50 33.33 3.55
C THR A 654 -13.97 32.95 2.19
N VAL A 655 -14.77 33.11 1.14
CA VAL A 655 -14.36 32.85 -0.24
C VAL A 655 -13.31 33.86 -0.73
N ALA A 656 -13.41 35.11 -0.33
CA ALA A 656 -12.41 36.15 -0.63
C ALA A 656 -11.06 35.82 0.05
N LYS A 657 -11.08 35.42 1.31
CA LYS A 657 -9.88 34.96 2.07
C LYS A 657 -9.26 33.70 1.45
N ALA A 658 -10.06 32.85 0.78
CA ALA A 658 -9.56 31.69 0.04
C ALA A 658 -8.92 32.06 -1.31
N GLY A 659 -8.92 33.34 -1.71
CA GLY A 659 -8.28 33.82 -2.95
C GLY A 659 -9.13 33.59 -4.20
N ALA A 660 -10.43 33.42 -4.08
CA ALA A 660 -11.34 33.28 -5.22
C ALA A 660 -11.49 34.61 -5.96
N THR A 661 -11.43 34.58 -7.29
CA THR A 661 -11.68 35.74 -8.16
C THR A 661 -13.06 35.73 -8.78
N SER A 662 -13.70 34.55 -8.88
CA SER A 662 -15.05 34.37 -9.42
C SER A 662 -15.91 33.51 -8.50
N VAL A 663 -17.09 34.01 -8.13
CA VAL A 663 -17.98 33.37 -7.16
C VAL A 663 -19.42 33.30 -7.67
N LEU A 664 -20.08 32.16 -7.49
CA LEU A 664 -21.50 31.96 -7.67
C LEU A 664 -22.13 31.64 -6.30
N ALA A 665 -22.82 32.60 -5.71
CA ALA A 665 -23.45 32.48 -4.41
C ALA A 665 -24.94 32.10 -4.55
N HIS A 666 -25.33 31.06 -3.81
CA HIS A 666 -26.67 30.52 -3.77
C HIS A 666 -27.33 30.85 -2.43
N VAL A 667 -28.40 31.64 -2.44
CA VAL A 667 -29.11 32.10 -1.23
C VAL A 667 -30.52 31.55 -1.18
N ASN A 668 -31.06 31.32 0.02
CA ASN A 668 -32.45 30.87 0.21
C ASN A 668 -33.44 32.03 0.31
N SER A 669 -32.97 33.24 0.64
CA SER A 669 -33.82 34.40 0.84
C SER A 669 -34.06 35.14 -0.49
N LEU A 670 -35.30 35.13 -0.94
CA LEU A 670 -35.73 35.90 -2.12
C LEU A 670 -35.59 37.41 -1.88
N LEU A 671 -35.74 37.83 -0.61
CA LEU A 671 -35.56 39.24 -0.24
C LEU A 671 -34.12 39.70 -0.44
N VAL A 672 -33.15 38.90 0.00
CA VAL A 672 -31.72 39.22 -0.15
C VAL A 672 -31.33 39.22 -1.63
N ASP A 673 -31.81 38.28 -2.42
CA ASP A 673 -31.56 38.20 -3.86
C ASP A 673 -32.13 39.45 -4.58
N ASN A 674 -33.39 39.81 -4.34
CA ASN A 674 -34.03 40.97 -4.98
C ASN A 674 -33.47 42.32 -4.48
N GLN A 675 -32.98 42.40 -3.25
CA GLN A 675 -32.33 43.63 -2.76
C GLN A 675 -30.93 43.81 -3.35
N VAL A 676 -30.16 42.70 -3.50
CA VAL A 676 -28.82 42.80 -4.10
C VAL A 676 -28.89 43.02 -5.62
N SER A 677 -29.89 42.45 -6.30
CA SER A 677 -30.16 42.69 -7.73
C SER A 677 -30.73 44.10 -8.03
N GLY A 678 -31.21 44.81 -7.00
CA GLY A 678 -31.81 46.13 -7.13
C GLY A 678 -33.29 46.10 -7.48
N GLU A 679 -33.96 44.97 -7.46
CA GLU A 679 -35.42 44.85 -7.70
C GLU A 679 -36.26 45.33 -6.51
N TYR A 680 -35.70 45.25 -5.27
CA TYR A 680 -36.34 45.72 -4.05
C TYR A 680 -35.45 46.77 -3.34
N GLU A 681 -36.10 47.84 -2.83
CA GLU A 681 -35.41 48.83 -2.00
C GLU A 681 -35.31 48.35 -0.54
N ALA A 682 -34.12 48.45 0.05
CA ALA A 682 -33.93 48.28 1.50
C ALA A 682 -34.37 49.56 2.22
N ARG A 683 -35.40 49.44 3.10
CA ARG A 683 -35.99 50.60 3.79
C ARG A 683 -35.55 50.72 5.27
N GLU A 684 -35.12 49.66 5.89
CA GLU A 684 -34.63 49.66 7.28
C GLU A 684 -33.12 50.00 7.30
N ASP A 685 -32.71 50.87 8.20
CA ASP A 685 -31.31 51.36 8.29
C ASP A 685 -30.28 50.21 8.37
N ASN A 686 -30.61 49.13 9.12
CA ASN A 686 -29.73 47.97 9.21
C ASN A 686 -29.62 47.25 7.88
N MET A 687 -30.73 47.07 7.16
CA MET A 687 -30.74 46.41 5.86
C MET A 687 -29.98 47.19 4.80
N VAL A 688 -30.04 48.53 4.84
CA VAL A 688 -29.28 49.41 3.95
C VAL A 688 -27.77 49.23 4.20
N ARG A 689 -27.33 49.12 5.47
CA ARG A 689 -25.93 48.89 5.82
C ARG A 689 -25.47 47.52 5.40
N TYR A 690 -26.27 46.46 5.61
CA TYR A 690 -25.96 45.12 5.14
C TYR A 690 -25.79 45.07 3.62
N LEU A 691 -26.72 45.67 2.89
CA LEU A 691 -26.67 45.74 1.44
C LEU A 691 -25.42 46.49 0.93
N GLN A 692 -25.05 47.61 1.58
CA GLN A 692 -23.84 48.34 1.26
C GLN A 692 -22.59 47.50 1.44
N GLN A 693 -22.46 46.72 2.53
CA GLN A 693 -21.33 45.83 2.77
C GLN A 693 -21.29 44.66 1.79
N VAL A 694 -22.44 44.04 1.46
CA VAL A 694 -22.49 42.99 0.45
C VAL A 694 -22.04 43.52 -0.91
N ASN A 695 -22.49 44.70 -1.34
CA ASN A 695 -22.11 45.33 -2.59
C ASN A 695 -20.62 45.71 -2.62
N SER A 696 -20.03 46.14 -1.49
CA SER A 696 -18.60 46.38 -1.36
C SER A 696 -17.79 45.10 -1.54
N LEU A 697 -18.24 43.99 -0.93
CA LEU A 697 -17.57 42.69 -1.12
C LEU A 697 -17.74 42.14 -2.52
N ILE A 698 -18.90 42.27 -3.13
CA ILE A 698 -19.14 41.86 -4.53
C ILE A 698 -18.18 42.58 -5.47
N SER A 699 -17.94 43.89 -5.26
CA SER A 699 -17.02 44.66 -6.09
C SER A 699 -15.55 44.26 -5.94
N SER A 700 -15.20 43.50 -4.91
CA SER A 700 -13.84 42.96 -4.72
C SER A 700 -13.54 41.72 -5.56
N PHE A 701 -14.54 41.09 -6.17
CA PHE A 701 -14.37 39.94 -7.05
C PHE A 701 -14.39 40.34 -8.52
N ASP A 702 -13.66 39.64 -9.37
CA ASP A 702 -13.69 39.83 -10.82
C ASP A 702 -15.08 39.52 -11.41
N SER A 703 -15.75 38.52 -10.82
CA SER A 703 -17.13 38.12 -11.15
C SER A 703 -17.79 37.50 -9.94
N CYS A 704 -18.86 38.12 -9.46
CA CYS A 704 -19.68 37.56 -8.39
C CYS A 704 -21.17 37.64 -8.83
N LYS A 705 -21.85 36.48 -8.79
CA LYS A 705 -23.26 36.38 -9.11
C LYS A 705 -24.03 35.74 -7.92
N ILE A 706 -25.08 36.39 -7.48
CA ILE A 706 -25.98 35.81 -6.48
C ILE A 706 -27.19 35.23 -7.21
N VAL A 707 -27.66 34.09 -6.76
CA VAL A 707 -28.78 33.36 -7.36
C VAL A 707 -29.67 32.78 -6.26
N HIS A 708 -30.96 33.06 -6.30
CA HIS A 708 -31.93 32.43 -5.41
C HIS A 708 -32.10 30.94 -5.74
N ILE A 709 -32.11 30.10 -4.69
CA ILE A 709 -32.42 28.67 -4.82
C ILE A 709 -33.47 28.24 -3.81
N LEU A 710 -34.29 27.27 -4.18
CA LEU A 710 -35.30 26.69 -3.29
C LEU A 710 -34.66 25.98 -2.11
N ARG A 711 -35.20 26.10 -0.89
CA ARG A 711 -34.74 25.39 0.32
C ARG A 711 -34.55 23.88 0.12
N SER A 712 -35.42 23.26 -0.72
CA SER A 712 -35.27 21.82 -1.05
C SER A 712 -33.98 21.46 -1.75
N LYS A 713 -33.32 22.42 -2.41
CA LYS A 713 -32.01 22.27 -3.07
C LYS A 713 -30.83 22.70 -2.18
N ASN A 714 -31.09 23.39 -1.04
CA ASN A 714 -30.06 23.85 -0.09
C ASN A 714 -30.13 23.16 1.28
N LYS A 715 -30.59 21.89 1.31
CA LYS A 715 -30.81 21.11 2.54
C LYS A 715 -29.63 21.06 3.49
N LYS A 716 -28.40 21.08 2.98
CA LYS A 716 -27.19 20.97 3.80
C LYS A 716 -26.91 22.28 4.55
N ALA A 717 -27.00 23.45 3.89
CA ALA A 717 -26.80 24.74 4.54
C ALA A 717 -27.95 25.02 5.54
N ASP A 718 -29.22 24.70 5.21
CA ASP A 718 -30.37 24.78 6.10
C ASP A 718 -30.21 23.87 7.34
N ALA A 719 -29.65 22.71 7.21
CA ALA A 719 -29.33 21.83 8.35
C ALA A 719 -28.23 22.40 9.24
N LEU A 720 -27.22 23.05 8.66
CA LEU A 720 -26.10 23.67 9.38
C LEU A 720 -26.55 24.94 10.11
N SER A 721 -27.40 25.78 9.51
CA SER A 721 -27.93 26.99 10.15
C SER A 721 -28.82 26.65 11.36
N LYS A 722 -29.65 25.61 11.26
CA LYS A 722 -30.47 25.08 12.36
C LYS A 722 -29.63 24.45 13.45
N LEU A 723 -28.57 23.72 13.10
CA LEU A 723 -27.59 23.17 14.05
C LEU A 723 -26.88 24.29 14.83
N ALA A 724 -26.51 25.37 14.16
CA ALA A 724 -25.87 26.52 14.79
C ALA A 724 -26.79 27.30 15.71
N SER A 725 -28.10 27.39 15.40
CA SER A 725 -29.08 28.12 16.18
C SER A 725 -29.53 27.42 17.47
N VAL A 726 -29.37 26.08 17.60
CA VAL A 726 -29.79 25.29 18.78
C VAL A 726 -28.58 24.94 19.65
N ALA A 727 -28.67 25.19 20.95
CA ALA A 727 -27.60 24.87 21.91
C ALA A 727 -27.56 23.38 22.20
N PHE A 728 -26.81 22.59 21.44
CA PHE A 728 -26.50 21.21 21.77
C PHE A 728 -25.07 21.04 22.23
N CYS A 729 -24.88 20.79 23.54
CA CYS A 729 -23.59 20.44 24.15
C CYS A 729 -23.11 19.02 23.82
N HIS A 730 -23.83 18.21 23.03
CA HIS A 730 -23.50 16.82 22.78
C HIS A 730 -23.77 16.42 21.32
N LEU A 731 -22.88 16.82 20.41
CA LEU A 731 -22.76 16.12 19.14
C LEU A 731 -21.29 15.97 18.77
N SER A 732 -20.91 14.69 18.66
CA SER A 732 -19.60 14.21 18.28
C SER A 732 -19.20 14.69 16.91
N LYS A 733 -17.98 15.32 16.83
CA LYS A 733 -17.05 15.30 15.69
C LYS A 733 -17.64 15.39 14.28
N GLU A 734 -17.62 16.59 13.68
CA GLU A 734 -17.31 16.81 12.25
C GLU A 734 -17.82 18.17 11.69
N VAL A 735 -18.47 19.01 12.47
CA VAL A 735 -18.87 20.35 12.01
C VAL A 735 -18.18 21.39 12.90
N LEU A 736 -17.37 22.26 12.30
CA LEU A 736 -16.79 23.43 12.99
C LEU A 736 -17.95 24.45 13.19
N VAL A 737 -18.35 24.64 14.46
CA VAL A 737 -19.29 25.72 14.82
C VAL A 737 -18.46 26.88 15.32
N GLU A 738 -18.48 28.01 14.59
CA GLU A 738 -17.82 29.27 14.97
C GLU A 738 -18.84 30.23 15.58
N THR A 739 -18.41 31.02 16.57
CA THR A 739 -19.28 32.03 17.24
C THR A 739 -18.91 33.43 16.80
N LEU A 740 -19.90 34.18 16.30
CA LEU A 740 -19.75 35.62 15.98
C LEU A 740 -20.33 36.45 17.15
N GLN A 741 -19.49 37.30 17.75
CA GLN A 741 -19.88 38.10 18.91
C GLN A 741 -20.54 39.45 18.55
N THR A 742 -20.25 39.98 17.36
CA THR A 742 -20.76 41.30 16.91
C THR A 742 -21.25 41.18 15.45
N PRO A 743 -22.35 41.92 15.12
CA PRO A 743 -22.84 42.02 13.76
C PRO A 743 -21.79 42.58 12.78
N ALA A 744 -21.78 42.07 11.54
CA ALA A 744 -20.85 42.52 10.51
C ALA A 744 -20.92 44.01 10.22
N ILE A 745 -22.07 44.64 10.41
CA ILE A 745 -22.30 46.07 10.21
C ILE A 745 -21.67 46.96 11.29
N GLN A 746 -21.18 46.39 12.40
CA GLN A 746 -20.49 47.16 13.49
C GLN A 746 -18.97 47.04 13.37
N LEU A 747 -18.44 46.27 12.46
CA LEU A 747 -17.03 46.21 12.13
C LEU A 747 -16.67 47.45 11.30
N THR A 748 -16.61 48.62 11.97
CA THR A 748 -15.84 49.76 11.42
C THR A 748 -14.39 49.36 11.36
N GLU A 749 -13.77 49.54 10.21
CA GLU A 749 -12.33 49.42 10.02
C GLU A 749 -11.60 50.18 11.15
N SER A 750 -11.18 49.50 12.17
CA SER A 750 -10.09 50.00 13.00
C SER A 750 -8.82 49.88 12.16
N VAL A 751 -8.58 50.84 11.32
CA VAL A 751 -7.24 51.15 10.85
C VAL A 751 -6.44 51.33 12.11
N MET A 752 -5.69 50.30 12.51
CA MET A 752 -4.68 50.42 13.54
C MET A 752 -3.66 51.42 13.03
N SER A 753 -3.85 52.65 13.43
CA SER A 753 -2.88 53.73 13.28
C SER A 753 -1.56 53.21 13.84
N VAL A 754 -0.50 53.36 13.07
CA VAL A 754 0.87 53.10 13.45
C VAL A 754 1.17 54.00 14.65
N SER A 755 0.91 53.51 15.85
CA SER A 755 1.37 54.08 17.09
C SER A 755 2.83 53.74 17.27
N THR A 756 3.69 54.74 17.05
CA THR A 756 5.01 54.97 17.60
C THR A 756 5.78 53.75 18.10
N LEU A 757 6.77 53.39 17.33
CA LEU A 757 7.85 52.42 17.61
C LEU A 757 8.78 52.85 18.77
N GLU A 758 8.34 53.69 19.68
CA GLU A 758 9.14 54.15 20.78
C GLU A 758 9.14 53.09 21.90
N ASN A 759 10.31 52.48 22.10
CA ASN A 759 10.67 51.47 23.10
C ASN A 759 10.28 49.98 22.81
N SER A 760 10.31 49.57 21.58
CA SER A 760 10.20 48.13 21.27
C SER A 760 11.56 47.44 21.23
N TRP A 761 11.59 46.11 21.48
CA TRP A 761 12.79 45.28 21.31
C TRP A 761 13.37 45.34 19.88
N MET A 762 12.58 45.75 18.90
CA MET A 762 12.95 45.92 17.50
C MET A 762 13.74 47.23 17.25
N THR A 763 13.50 48.28 18.07
CA THR A 763 14.05 49.61 17.86
C THR A 763 15.57 49.62 17.70
N PRO A 764 16.38 48.99 18.57
CA PRO A 764 17.83 48.97 18.39
C PRO A 764 18.30 48.29 17.11
N ILE A 765 17.56 47.26 16.65
CA ILE A 765 17.88 46.52 15.43
C ILE A 765 17.54 47.36 14.20
N VAL A 766 16.39 48.03 14.21
CA VAL A 766 15.92 48.90 13.11
C VAL A 766 16.84 50.13 12.99
N ASP A 767 17.24 50.74 14.11
CA ASP A 767 18.13 51.91 14.10
C ASP A 767 19.52 51.53 13.58
N TYR A 768 20.03 50.39 13.99
CA TYR A 768 21.30 49.89 13.44
C TYR A 768 21.20 49.57 11.93
N LEU A 769 20.14 48.91 11.49
CA LEU A 769 19.96 48.59 10.08
C LEU A 769 19.64 49.78 9.18
N LYS A 770 18.98 50.84 9.70
CA LYS A 770 18.65 52.09 8.98
C LYS A 770 19.74 53.13 9.06
N LYS A 771 20.30 53.39 10.27
CA LYS A 771 21.16 54.54 10.57
C LYS A 771 22.57 54.15 10.99
N GLY A 772 22.85 52.84 11.21
CA GLY A 772 24.16 52.35 11.69
C GLY A 772 24.46 52.69 13.16
N THR A 773 23.48 53.19 13.91
CA THR A 773 23.64 53.60 15.32
C THR A 773 23.87 52.39 16.22
N LEU A 774 24.89 52.47 17.08
CA LEU A 774 25.27 51.42 18.00
C LEU A 774 25.21 51.93 19.45
N PRO A 775 24.87 51.06 20.44
CA PRO A 775 24.97 51.39 21.84
C PRO A 775 26.41 51.73 22.24
N GLU A 776 26.58 52.59 23.24
CA GLU A 776 27.89 53.02 23.75
C GLU A 776 28.71 51.88 24.37
N ASP A 777 28.02 50.88 24.94
CA ASP A 777 28.68 49.72 25.49
C ASP A 777 29.17 48.79 24.37
N LYS A 778 30.50 48.59 24.31
CA LYS A 778 31.18 47.72 23.33
C LYS A 778 30.68 46.27 23.30
N ALA A 779 30.23 45.73 24.46
CA ALA A 779 29.74 44.38 24.55
C ALA A 779 28.33 44.24 23.95
N GLN A 780 27.46 45.23 24.21
CA GLN A 780 26.12 45.30 23.64
C GLN A 780 26.17 45.61 22.13
N ALA A 781 27.07 46.46 21.69
CA ALA A 781 27.29 46.80 20.29
C ALA A 781 27.71 45.57 19.47
N ARG A 782 28.61 44.71 20.02
CA ARG A 782 28.97 43.43 19.37
C ARG A 782 27.79 42.46 19.28
N LYS A 783 27.03 42.32 20.37
CA LYS A 783 25.82 41.45 20.40
C LYS A 783 24.78 41.94 19.39
N LEU A 784 24.57 43.25 19.28
CA LEU A 784 23.62 43.83 18.34
C LEU A 784 24.04 43.60 16.88
N LYS A 785 25.32 43.77 16.55
CA LYS A 785 25.86 43.50 15.20
C LYS A 785 25.61 42.05 14.76
N VAL A 786 25.93 41.08 15.61
CA VAL A 786 25.73 39.67 15.31
C VAL A 786 24.24 39.34 15.20
N LYS A 787 23.41 39.91 16.08
CA LYS A 787 21.95 39.70 16.06
C LYS A 787 21.30 40.31 14.81
N ALA A 788 21.72 41.49 14.39
CA ALA A 788 21.19 42.21 13.23
C ALA A 788 21.39 41.45 11.90
N LEU A 789 22.41 40.60 11.78
CA LEU A 789 22.63 39.77 10.59
C LEU A 789 21.45 38.82 10.28
N GLN A 790 20.68 38.45 11.31
CA GLN A 790 19.51 37.57 11.16
C GLN A 790 18.25 38.35 10.74
N TYR A 791 18.30 39.67 10.60
CA TYR A 791 17.13 40.49 10.31
C TYR A 791 17.31 41.27 9.01
N GLN A 792 16.22 41.70 8.45
CA GLN A 792 16.16 42.54 7.22
C GLN A 792 14.94 43.45 7.31
N ILE A 793 15.07 44.68 6.81
CA ILE A 793 13.94 45.60 6.68
C ILE A 793 13.39 45.45 5.26
N HIS A 794 12.08 45.26 5.15
CA HIS A 794 11.34 45.27 3.90
C HIS A 794 10.08 46.11 4.08
N ASP A 795 9.81 47.08 3.18
CA ASP A 795 8.68 48.03 3.26
C ASP A 795 8.50 48.69 4.65
N GLY A 796 9.61 49.08 5.28
CA GLY A 796 9.60 49.70 6.59
C GLY A 796 9.40 48.79 7.79
N GLN A 797 9.10 47.53 7.56
CA GLN A 797 8.87 46.49 8.58
C GLN A 797 10.11 45.63 8.79
N LEU A 798 10.33 45.17 10.01
CA LEU A 798 11.44 44.26 10.36
C LEU A 798 11.03 42.80 10.14
N TYR A 799 11.85 42.05 9.42
CA TYR A 799 11.69 40.63 9.17
C TYR A 799 12.91 39.86 9.65
N ARG A 800 12.67 38.66 10.18
CA ARG A 800 13.74 37.71 10.54
C ARG A 800 13.96 36.73 9.37
N LYS A 801 15.24 36.56 9.00
CA LYS A 801 15.67 35.58 8.01
C LYS A 801 15.63 34.16 8.62
N THR A 802 14.97 33.20 7.99
CA THR A 802 15.05 31.77 8.35
C THR A 802 16.04 31.08 7.45
N PHE A 803 16.67 29.98 7.93
CA PHE A 803 17.81 29.36 7.24
C PHE A 803 17.43 28.59 5.96
N LEU A 804 16.20 28.43 5.59
CA LEU A 804 15.69 27.82 4.35
C LEU A 804 14.16 28.04 4.20
N GLY A 805 13.63 29.10 4.81
CA GLY A 805 12.21 29.36 4.83
C GLY A 805 11.86 30.83 4.52
N PRO A 806 10.58 31.18 4.51
CA PRO A 806 10.12 32.55 4.27
C PRO A 806 10.60 33.51 5.34
N LEU A 807 10.65 34.78 4.99
CA LEU A 807 10.90 35.87 5.94
C LEU A 807 9.76 35.94 6.96
N LEU A 808 10.07 35.98 8.25
CA LEU A 808 9.08 36.07 9.32
C LEU A 808 8.96 37.55 9.78
N LYS A 809 7.74 38.12 9.73
CA LYS A 809 7.47 39.47 10.21
C LYS A 809 7.68 39.53 11.73
N CYS A 810 8.47 40.50 12.18
CA CYS A 810 8.70 40.70 13.60
C CYS A 810 7.55 41.51 14.22
N LEU A 811 7.03 41.00 15.35
CA LEU A 811 5.92 41.64 16.09
C LEU A 811 6.39 42.26 17.38
N THR A 812 5.68 43.28 17.86
CA THR A 812 5.78 43.81 19.22
C THR A 812 5.23 42.79 20.23
N LEU A 813 5.47 42.97 21.52
CA LEU A 813 4.95 42.06 22.55
C LEU A 813 3.41 42.12 22.65
N GLU A 814 2.81 43.29 22.39
CA GLU A 814 1.36 43.47 22.36
C GLU A 814 0.71 42.77 21.17
N GLU A 815 1.28 43.00 19.97
CA GLU A 815 0.84 42.26 18.76
C GLU A 815 1.04 40.76 18.92
N ALA A 816 2.11 40.32 19.59
CA ALA A 816 2.39 38.92 19.86
C ALA A 816 1.32 38.29 20.77
N SER A 817 0.90 38.99 21.83
CA SER A 817 -0.19 38.53 22.71
C SER A 817 -1.51 38.42 21.96
N TYR A 818 -1.81 39.38 21.09
CA TYR A 818 -2.99 39.33 20.23
C TYR A 818 -2.96 38.12 19.29
N VAL A 819 -1.85 37.89 18.61
CA VAL A 819 -1.70 36.74 17.67
C VAL A 819 -1.78 35.40 18.40
N ILE A 820 -1.22 35.27 19.62
CA ILE A 820 -1.34 34.05 20.45
C ILE A 820 -2.82 33.80 20.80
N ARG A 821 -3.54 34.83 21.23
CA ARG A 821 -4.95 34.78 21.60
C ARG A 821 -5.78 34.37 20.40
N GLU A 822 -5.56 35.00 19.25
CA GLU A 822 -6.27 34.67 18.00
C GLU A 822 -6.07 33.21 17.58
N ILE A 823 -4.85 32.69 17.69
CA ILE A 823 -4.53 31.30 17.33
C ILE A 823 -5.05 30.31 18.39
N HIS A 824 -5.14 30.70 19.64
CA HIS A 824 -5.57 29.83 20.74
C HIS A 824 -7.08 29.86 20.97
N TRP A 825 -7.68 31.04 21.02
CA TRP A 825 -9.12 31.29 21.27
C TRP A 825 -9.88 31.78 20.05
N GLY A 826 -9.19 32.28 19.03
CA GLY A 826 -9.83 32.84 17.85
C GLY A 826 -10.66 31.81 17.05
N ILE A 827 -11.29 32.28 15.99
CA ILE A 827 -12.25 31.52 15.14
C ILE A 827 -11.73 30.15 14.70
N CYS A 828 -10.42 29.99 14.52
CA CYS A 828 -9.74 28.73 14.23
C CYS A 828 -8.98 28.17 15.45
N GLY A 829 -9.30 28.64 16.64
CA GLY A 829 -8.66 28.21 17.88
C GLY A 829 -9.04 26.77 18.22
N ILE A 830 -8.04 25.94 18.47
CA ILE A 830 -8.24 24.54 18.89
C ILE A 830 -7.77 24.30 20.32
N HIS A 831 -7.62 25.36 21.11
CA HIS A 831 -7.08 25.32 22.45
C HIS A 831 -5.80 24.47 22.56
N ALA A 832 -4.92 24.62 21.58
CA ALA A 832 -3.69 23.83 21.48
C ALA A 832 -2.67 24.29 22.51
N GLY A 833 -1.82 23.39 22.96
CA GLY A 833 -0.72 23.70 23.88
C GLY A 833 0.32 24.68 23.29
N PRO A 834 1.18 25.29 24.13
CA PRO A 834 2.08 26.40 23.75
C PRO A 834 2.96 26.09 22.52
N ARG A 835 3.48 24.87 22.40
CA ARG A 835 4.33 24.47 21.27
C ARG A 835 3.58 24.50 19.95
N MET A 836 2.32 24.06 19.95
CA MET A 836 1.47 24.03 18.75
C MET A 836 1.08 25.43 18.33
N VAL A 837 0.74 26.29 19.31
CA VAL A 837 0.42 27.70 19.04
C VAL A 837 1.61 28.41 18.38
N ILE A 838 2.83 28.21 18.91
CA ILE A 838 4.04 28.79 18.32
C ILE A 838 4.29 28.28 16.91
N ALA A 839 4.12 26.97 16.69
CA ALA A 839 4.27 26.41 15.35
C ALA A 839 3.31 27.09 14.36
N LYS A 840 2.04 27.29 14.75
CA LYS A 840 1.05 28.01 13.93
C LYS A 840 1.42 29.47 13.70
N VAL A 841 1.92 30.16 14.73
CA VAL A 841 2.42 31.56 14.62
C VAL A 841 3.53 31.65 13.58
N MET A 842 4.50 30.74 13.65
CA MET A 842 5.62 30.73 12.69
C MET A 842 5.15 30.38 11.26
N TYR A 843 4.19 29.48 11.12
CA TYR A 843 3.57 29.20 9.82
C TYR A 843 2.77 30.37 9.27
N ALA A 844 2.14 31.16 10.14
CA ALA A 844 1.48 32.42 9.76
C ALA A 844 2.49 33.54 9.39
N GLY A 845 3.79 33.28 9.46
CA GLY A 845 4.83 34.23 9.05
C GLY A 845 5.25 35.21 10.11
N TYR A 846 5.01 34.97 11.40
CA TYR A 846 5.33 35.91 12.49
C TYR A 846 6.41 35.36 13.42
N CYS A 847 7.16 36.31 14.07
CA CYS A 847 8.15 35.95 15.09
C CYS A 847 8.43 37.09 16.05
N TRP A 848 8.88 36.79 17.28
CA TRP A 848 9.41 37.71 18.29
C TRP A 848 10.33 36.96 19.26
N PRO A 849 11.15 37.65 20.04
CA PRO A 849 12.00 37.01 21.06
C PRO A 849 11.16 36.45 22.21
N GLY A 850 11.45 35.20 22.64
CA GLY A 850 10.78 34.58 23.76
C GLY A 850 9.39 34.04 23.47
N MET A 851 9.05 33.76 22.22
CA MET A 851 7.74 33.22 21.78
C MET A 851 7.18 32.12 22.69
N HIS A 852 8.04 31.18 23.11
CA HIS A 852 7.60 30.05 23.94
C HIS A 852 7.09 30.52 25.30
N GLN A 853 7.83 31.44 25.95
CA GLN A 853 7.44 31.96 27.26
C GLN A 853 6.17 32.82 27.16
N SER A 854 6.06 33.64 26.11
CA SER A 854 4.85 34.41 25.83
C SER A 854 3.63 33.52 25.66
N ALA A 855 3.75 32.45 24.89
CA ALA A 855 2.65 31.49 24.71
C ALA A 855 2.30 30.75 26.01
N VAL A 856 3.29 30.33 26.79
CA VAL A 856 3.02 29.69 28.10
C VAL A 856 2.25 30.63 29.02
N ASN A 857 2.68 31.88 29.14
CA ASN A 857 2.05 32.86 30.00
C ASN A 857 0.59 33.15 29.61
N GLU A 858 0.33 33.33 28.32
CA GLU A 858 -1.03 33.58 27.80
C GLU A 858 -1.94 32.36 27.99
N LEU A 859 -1.45 31.16 27.72
CA LEU A 859 -2.26 29.94 27.77
C LEU A 859 -2.55 29.48 29.21
N GLN A 860 -1.73 29.87 30.19
CA GLN A 860 -1.99 29.59 31.61
C GLN A 860 -3.27 30.27 32.11
N SER A 861 -3.69 31.37 31.50
CA SER A 861 -4.91 32.09 31.87
C SER A 861 -6.18 31.54 31.17
N CYS A 862 -6.09 30.56 30.32
CA CYS A 862 -7.23 30.00 29.60
C CYS A 862 -8.07 29.10 30.51
N GLU A 863 -9.28 29.54 30.88
CA GLU A 863 -10.20 28.73 31.72
C GLU A 863 -10.60 27.40 31.09
N ASP A 864 -10.87 27.37 29.77
CA ASP A 864 -11.25 26.16 29.07
C ASP A 864 -10.12 25.13 29.06
N CYS A 865 -8.88 25.57 28.83
CA CYS A 865 -7.73 24.70 28.93
C CYS A 865 -7.52 24.17 30.34
N GLN A 866 -7.81 24.97 31.40
CA GLN A 866 -7.71 24.53 32.79
C GLN A 866 -8.81 23.53 33.15
N ARG A 867 -10.06 23.76 32.70
CA ARG A 867 -11.18 22.86 32.96
C ARG A 867 -11.03 21.51 32.26
N HIS A 868 -10.46 21.49 31.07
CA HIS A 868 -10.31 20.31 30.23
C HIS A 868 -8.88 19.76 30.20
N ALA A 869 -7.97 20.32 31.01
CA ALA A 869 -6.63 19.78 31.13
C ALA A 869 -6.69 18.31 31.57
N PRO A 870 -6.04 17.39 30.86
CA PRO A 870 -5.89 16.04 31.38
C PRO A 870 -5.16 16.15 32.71
N THR A 871 -5.72 15.51 33.73
CA THR A 871 -5.08 15.42 35.06
C THR A 871 -3.60 15.11 34.87
N SER A 872 -2.72 15.96 35.37
CA SER A 872 -1.28 15.78 35.25
C SER A 872 -0.93 14.42 35.80
N HIS A 873 -0.56 13.49 34.91
CA HIS A 873 0.04 12.25 35.36
C HIS A 873 1.32 12.61 36.11
N PRO A 874 1.50 12.13 37.34
CA PRO A 874 2.77 12.32 38.06
C PRO A 874 3.90 11.83 37.17
N ALA A 875 5.07 12.48 37.25
CA ALA A 875 6.25 12.14 36.50
C ALA A 875 6.42 10.62 36.48
N LYS A 876 6.63 10.03 35.28
CA LYS A 876 6.79 8.58 35.11
C LYS A 876 7.87 8.09 36.05
N ASN A 877 7.47 7.52 37.19
CA ASN A 877 8.36 6.78 38.05
C ASN A 877 8.95 5.63 37.24
N LYS A 878 10.23 5.34 37.41
CA LYS A 878 10.85 4.16 36.83
C LYS A 878 9.99 2.95 37.19
N LEU A 879 9.44 2.29 36.18
CA LEU A 879 8.69 1.07 36.38
C LEU A 879 9.63 0.01 36.97
N VAL A 880 9.42 -0.36 38.19
CA VAL A 880 10.14 -1.45 38.85
C VAL A 880 9.36 -2.72 38.53
N PRO A 881 9.93 -3.73 37.88
CA PRO A 881 9.24 -4.97 37.63
C PRO A 881 8.92 -5.68 38.94
N VAL A 882 7.65 -5.99 39.13
CA VAL A 882 7.22 -6.79 40.30
C VAL A 882 7.49 -8.25 39.98
N THR A 883 8.46 -8.83 40.65
CA THR A 883 8.83 -10.24 40.54
C THR A 883 8.45 -11.02 41.79
N SER A 884 8.21 -12.32 41.66
CA SER A 884 8.00 -13.28 42.72
C SER A 884 9.07 -14.37 42.67
N ALA A 885 9.51 -14.85 43.82
CA ALA A 885 10.55 -15.90 43.91
C ALA A 885 10.00 -17.34 43.74
N TRP A 886 8.73 -17.58 44.13
CA TRP A 886 8.06 -18.89 44.05
C TRP A 886 6.63 -18.75 43.52
N PRO A 887 6.05 -19.86 43.02
CA PRO A 887 4.65 -19.92 42.63
C PRO A 887 3.72 -19.51 43.76
N PHE A 888 2.69 -18.75 43.44
CA PHE A 888 1.58 -18.33 44.32
C PHE A 888 1.95 -17.48 45.54
N GLN A 889 3.19 -17.05 45.64
CA GLN A 889 3.67 -16.20 46.73
C GLN A 889 3.15 -14.77 46.64
N LYS A 890 3.04 -14.24 45.42
CA LYS A 890 2.65 -12.84 45.21
C LYS A 890 1.60 -12.74 44.08
N TRP A 891 0.45 -12.18 44.44
CA TRP A 891 -0.66 -11.99 43.51
C TRP A 891 -0.92 -10.50 43.23
N GLY A 892 -1.17 -10.18 41.95
CA GLY A 892 -1.72 -8.90 41.52
C GLY A 892 -3.22 -9.01 41.38
N ILE A 893 -4.00 -8.09 41.94
CA ILE A 893 -5.47 -8.08 41.83
C ILE A 893 -5.90 -6.76 41.21
N ASP A 894 -6.82 -6.84 40.24
CA ASP A 894 -7.41 -5.70 39.58
C ASP A 894 -8.88 -5.90 39.25
N ILE A 895 -9.63 -4.80 39.15
CA ILE A 895 -11.05 -4.80 38.78
C ILE A 895 -11.24 -4.14 37.42
N VAL A 896 -11.77 -4.91 36.48
CA VAL A 896 -12.02 -4.43 35.12
C VAL A 896 -13.50 -4.16 34.90
N GLY A 897 -13.85 -3.03 34.32
CA GLY A 897 -15.22 -2.59 34.05
C GLY A 897 -15.45 -1.10 34.39
N PRO A 898 -16.67 -0.59 34.31
CA PRO A 898 -17.93 -1.34 34.07
C PRO A 898 -18.11 -1.74 32.60
N PHE A 899 -18.45 -3.01 32.37
CA PHE A 899 -18.90 -3.49 31.05
C PHE A 899 -20.39 -3.25 30.85
N PRO A 900 -20.92 -3.37 29.62
CA PRO A 900 -22.35 -3.44 29.36
C PRO A 900 -22.99 -4.53 30.21
N VAL A 901 -24.20 -4.30 30.71
CA VAL A 901 -24.90 -5.25 31.59
C VAL A 901 -25.12 -6.57 30.86
N SER A 902 -24.52 -7.64 31.39
CA SER A 902 -24.63 -9.01 30.85
C SER A 902 -25.76 -9.78 31.57
N THR A 903 -26.07 -10.99 31.07
CA THR A 903 -27.02 -11.93 31.69
C THR A 903 -26.69 -12.10 33.18
N GLY A 904 -27.66 -11.87 34.04
CA GLY A 904 -27.46 -11.93 35.48
C GLY A 904 -27.01 -10.61 36.14
N GLY A 905 -27.00 -9.48 35.40
CA GLY A 905 -26.69 -8.16 35.95
C GLY A 905 -25.21 -7.89 36.22
N VAL A 906 -24.33 -8.70 35.63
CA VAL A 906 -22.87 -8.58 35.82
C VAL A 906 -22.32 -7.43 35.01
N ARG A 907 -21.45 -6.61 35.60
CA ARG A 907 -20.83 -5.43 34.99
C ARG A 907 -19.33 -5.32 35.21
N PHE A 908 -18.76 -6.09 36.11
CA PHE A 908 -17.37 -6.02 36.51
C PHE A 908 -16.74 -7.40 36.49
N LEU A 909 -15.45 -7.46 36.26
CA LEU A 909 -14.63 -8.66 36.34
C LEU A 909 -13.49 -8.40 37.34
N LEU A 910 -13.46 -9.19 38.43
CA LEU A 910 -12.33 -9.20 39.37
C LEU A 910 -11.32 -10.22 38.86
N VAL A 911 -10.09 -9.81 38.65
CA VAL A 911 -9.01 -10.63 38.09
C VAL A 911 -7.84 -10.65 39.06
N ALA A 912 -7.30 -11.83 39.34
CA ALA A 912 -6.07 -12.00 40.10
C ALA A 912 -5.05 -12.78 39.28
N ILE A 913 -3.80 -12.32 39.30
CA ILE A 913 -2.69 -12.93 38.57
C ILE A 913 -1.54 -13.27 39.53
N ASP A 914 -1.08 -14.52 39.54
CA ASP A 914 0.18 -14.87 40.21
C ASP A 914 1.39 -14.32 39.41
N TYR A 915 2.26 -13.58 40.09
CA TYR A 915 3.42 -12.96 39.45
C TYR A 915 4.50 -13.93 38.97
N PHE A 916 4.54 -15.15 39.53
CA PHE A 916 5.50 -16.18 39.12
C PHE A 916 4.99 -17.00 37.94
N THR A 917 3.87 -17.70 38.12
CA THR A 917 3.33 -18.65 37.12
C THR A 917 2.55 -17.99 36.01
N LYS A 918 2.12 -16.74 36.20
CA LYS A 918 1.16 -16.00 35.36
C LYS A 918 -0.23 -16.66 35.32
N TRP A 919 -0.52 -17.50 36.29
CA TRP A 919 -1.85 -18.10 36.44
C TRP A 919 -2.87 -17.02 36.77
N VAL A 920 -4.06 -17.13 36.18
CA VAL A 920 -5.14 -16.15 36.33
C VAL A 920 -6.35 -16.79 36.99
N GLU A 921 -6.85 -16.16 38.06
CA GLU A 921 -8.17 -16.41 38.65
C GLU A 921 -9.07 -15.21 38.32
N ALA A 922 -10.32 -15.47 37.95
CA ALA A 922 -11.24 -14.40 37.62
C ALA A 922 -12.67 -14.71 38.06
N LYS A 923 -13.38 -13.69 38.57
CA LYS A 923 -14.77 -13.81 39.00
C LYS A 923 -15.62 -12.63 38.51
N PRO A 924 -16.76 -12.89 37.85
CA PRO A 924 -17.67 -11.82 37.41
C PRO A 924 -18.46 -11.26 38.61
N LEU A 925 -18.59 -9.94 38.67
CA LEU A 925 -19.27 -9.23 39.77
C LEU A 925 -20.39 -8.31 39.23
N ARG A 926 -21.48 -8.21 40.00
CA ARG A 926 -22.55 -7.23 39.75
C ARG A 926 -22.20 -5.84 40.28
N THR A 927 -21.61 -5.81 41.44
CA THR A 927 -21.18 -4.60 42.19
C THR A 927 -19.80 -4.81 42.72
N ILE A 928 -19.08 -3.72 42.99
CA ILE A 928 -17.75 -3.74 43.58
C ILE A 928 -17.91 -3.41 45.08
N THR A 929 -17.75 -4.40 45.94
CA THR A 929 -17.77 -4.22 47.42
C THR A 929 -16.57 -4.93 48.04
N GLY A 930 -16.07 -4.43 49.18
CA GLY A 930 -14.98 -5.02 49.91
C GLY A 930 -15.19 -6.50 50.25
N ASP A 931 -16.44 -6.85 50.68
CA ASP A 931 -16.81 -8.23 51.01
C ASP A 931 -16.72 -9.18 49.82
N GLN A 932 -17.05 -8.72 48.64
CA GLN A 932 -16.93 -9.55 47.42
C GLN A 932 -15.48 -9.80 47.05
N VAL A 933 -14.61 -8.80 47.17
CA VAL A 933 -13.16 -8.95 46.96
C VAL A 933 -12.57 -9.87 48.04
N LEU A 934 -12.93 -9.69 49.30
CA LEU A 934 -12.46 -10.54 50.39
C LEU A 934 -12.89 -12.00 50.18
N ARG A 935 -14.16 -12.25 49.81
CA ARG A 935 -14.66 -13.57 49.47
C ARG A 935 -13.95 -14.19 48.27
N PHE A 936 -13.66 -13.39 47.26
CA PHE A 936 -12.91 -13.85 46.08
C PHE A 936 -11.48 -14.27 46.48
N VAL A 937 -10.78 -13.44 47.25
CA VAL A 937 -9.42 -13.75 47.69
C VAL A 937 -9.41 -15.03 48.52
N TRP A 938 -10.39 -15.17 49.42
CA TRP A 938 -10.51 -16.37 50.26
C TRP A 938 -10.78 -17.63 49.41
N GLU A 939 -11.84 -17.61 48.62
CA GLU A 939 -12.31 -18.77 47.84
C GLU A 939 -11.37 -19.15 46.73
N ASN A 940 -10.88 -18.15 45.97
CA ASN A 940 -10.14 -18.39 44.71
C ASN A 940 -8.61 -18.41 44.89
N ILE A 941 -8.09 -17.78 45.95
CA ILE A 941 -6.64 -17.73 46.17
C ILE A 941 -6.27 -18.55 47.39
N VAL A 942 -6.74 -18.18 48.61
CA VAL A 942 -6.29 -18.79 49.85
C VAL A 942 -6.69 -20.25 49.94
N CYS A 943 -7.94 -20.59 49.63
CA CYS A 943 -8.43 -21.99 49.72
C CYS A 943 -7.82 -22.89 48.63
N ARG A 944 -7.31 -22.34 47.56
CA ARG A 944 -6.80 -23.15 46.43
C ARG A 944 -5.28 -23.23 46.38
N TYR A 945 -4.58 -22.16 46.72
CA TYR A 945 -3.13 -22.03 46.53
C TYR A 945 -2.39 -21.73 47.84
N GLY A 946 -3.10 -21.62 48.99
CA GLY A 946 -2.53 -21.25 50.26
C GLY A 946 -2.46 -19.74 50.47
N MET A 947 -1.96 -19.34 51.67
CA MET A 947 -1.85 -17.94 52.06
C MET A 947 -0.74 -17.23 51.25
N PRO A 948 -1.03 -16.22 50.39
CA PRO A 948 0.02 -15.50 49.71
C PRO A 948 0.79 -14.59 50.66
N LEU A 949 2.07 -14.40 50.42
CA LEU A 949 2.91 -13.48 51.19
C LEU A 949 2.53 -12.02 50.92
N CYS A 950 2.10 -11.70 49.71
CA CYS A 950 1.78 -10.37 49.31
C CYS A 950 0.68 -10.36 48.24
N ILE A 951 -0.27 -9.44 48.36
CA ILE A 951 -1.24 -9.06 47.34
C ILE A 951 -0.95 -7.61 46.93
N VAL A 952 -0.79 -7.37 45.62
CA VAL A 952 -0.43 -6.08 45.02
C VAL A 952 -1.64 -5.50 44.32
#